data_7b857055eddbb7f1d424f1654f9e90de
#
_entry.id   7b857055eddbb7f1d424f1654f9e90de
#
_cell.length_a   1.000
_cell.length_b   1.000
_cell.length_c   1.000
_cell.angle_alpha   90.00
_cell.angle_beta   90.00
_cell.angle_gamma   90.00
#
_symmetry.space_group_name_H-M   'P 1'
#
loop_
_entity.id
_entity.type
_entity.pdbx_description
1 polymer ?
#
loop_
_entity_poly.entity_id
_entity_poly.type
_entity_poly.pdbx_seq_one_letter_code
_entity_poly.pdbx_strand_id
1 'polypeptide(L)'
;MIMIWNFAQGLITAVNGILGPQTVVAMTQRQNEIDRITSQFEMQNRSLEFQAAMEKVRQEHSKEIEAYRQYCEDVRLQKRLDSEREQLARRFQHEEKLEQYRRETHLILSRAQLLTALTLADDKEIRESFPLKTPARVILDAYKSYQENMKQIPLLVVISPPALQFEKFPHAAQGFAKVENRLIDEIQEFCKYYSLTNQERPVRYQGADWESKYSHGKTAIDTLHHVLKSVPTVVLESKFDGDLLRVYVAGWDMMQEVPHYEKVLTIPWKEVLYPIARKYAEEWREYRMKLLEKGRSLEDLKRRGGDDELNLLILEEEEEDREFGRGGQPDYQYNVKEDKYIQELAQFLGICHCILVGLMADRYHFYHGDVRPKLPELLPGLLEKMPSNSLNEMLVGEIVSSYQSLYQSMEGKRPNAIPFLFLDLALSLSGLSDKSWAKKQVEFSIKAWLKLRNGVAEEKLGLLNLENLLEVFKSTLTVADIEYVEKLTGCLAAIGESRYREMILEDIRHKEAEQKRQEVEHQRQLEEERQRQQEEVERQRKLENVSVVRTLTKSPSWDLLAISPDRQTFFSGCDNTIKIWQLSTGQELRTLTGHSSWVASVAISPDGHTLVSGSVDNTIKIWELSTGRELRTLTGHSSWITSFAISPDGQTLV
;
A
#
# COMPACT_ATOMS: atom_id res chain seq x y z
N MET A 1 -38.27 34.77 -2.45
CA MET A 1 -37.14 35.65 -2.91
C MET A 1 -36.15 35.99 -1.79
N ILE A 2 -36.54 36.58 -0.68
CA ILE A 2 -35.61 36.95 0.41
C ILE A 2 -34.90 35.74 1.04
N MET A 3 -35.55 34.57 1.18
CA MET A 3 -34.92 33.35 1.66
C MET A 3 -33.87 32.78 0.69
N ILE A 4 -34.13 32.87 -0.60
CA ILE A 4 -33.17 32.41 -1.64
C ILE A 4 -31.98 33.36 -1.70
N TRP A 5 -32.18 34.65 -1.53
CA TRP A 5 -31.12 35.66 -1.49
C TRP A 5 -30.21 35.50 -0.25
N ASN A 6 -30.80 35.25 0.94
CA ASN A 6 -30.05 35.00 2.16
C ASN A 6 -29.29 33.66 2.12
N PHE A 7 -29.82 32.64 1.44
CA PHE A 7 -29.14 31.37 1.23
C PHE A 7 -27.98 31.52 0.24
N ALA A 8 -28.17 32.28 -0.85
CA ALA A 8 -27.09 32.59 -1.80
C ALA A 8 -25.97 33.41 -1.17
N GLN A 9 -26.29 34.40 -0.33
CA GLN A 9 -25.28 35.18 0.43
C GLN A 9 -24.51 34.31 1.42
N GLY A 10 -25.17 33.38 2.10
CA GLY A 10 -24.51 32.42 3.01
C GLY A 10 -23.57 31.47 2.26
N LEU A 11 -23.94 31.03 1.05
CA LEU A 11 -23.14 30.18 0.18
C LEU A 11 -21.93 30.94 -0.38
N ILE A 12 -22.10 32.19 -0.80
CA ILE A 12 -21.03 33.06 -1.29
C ILE A 12 -19.99 33.31 -0.17
N THR A 13 -20.42 33.50 1.07
CA THR A 13 -19.52 33.69 2.21
C THR A 13 -18.73 32.43 2.55
N ALA A 14 -19.38 31.27 2.47
CA ALA A 14 -18.71 29.97 2.70
C ALA A 14 -17.75 29.60 1.57
N VAL A 15 -18.05 29.97 0.32
CA VAL A 15 -17.26 29.69 -0.88
C VAL A 15 -16.06 30.63 -0.99
N ASN A 16 -16.16 31.88 -0.53
CA ASN A 16 -15.04 32.85 -0.50
C ASN A 16 -13.85 32.38 0.37
N GLY A 17 -14.08 31.45 1.31
CA GLY A 17 -13.00 30.87 2.12
C GLY A 17 -12.29 29.67 1.48
N ILE A 18 -12.81 29.12 0.38
CA ILE A 18 -12.35 27.84 -0.19
C ILE A 18 -11.91 27.97 -1.65
N LEU A 19 -12.45 28.92 -2.38
CA LEU A 19 -12.20 29.11 -3.83
C LEU A 19 -11.65 30.50 -4.08
N GLY A 20 -10.73 30.60 -5.03
CA GLY A 20 -10.16 31.86 -5.42
C GLY A 20 -11.22 32.84 -5.98
N PRO A 21 -10.95 34.15 -5.95
CA PRO A 21 -11.93 35.21 -6.24
C PRO A 21 -12.54 35.14 -7.65
N GLN A 22 -11.89 34.52 -8.61
CA GLN A 22 -12.35 34.42 -10.01
C GLN A 22 -13.59 33.56 -10.22
N THR A 23 -13.72 32.45 -9.49
CA THR A 23 -14.87 31.52 -9.61
C THR A 23 -16.14 32.14 -9.03
N VAL A 24 -15.98 32.96 -7.99
CA VAL A 24 -17.08 33.69 -7.36
C VAL A 24 -17.61 34.79 -8.29
N VAL A 25 -16.72 35.49 -9.01
CA VAL A 25 -17.09 36.50 -9.99
C VAL A 25 -17.88 35.88 -11.15
N ALA A 26 -17.49 34.73 -11.64
CA ALA A 26 -18.20 34.02 -12.72
C ALA A 26 -19.61 33.56 -12.28
N MET A 27 -19.79 33.12 -11.05
CA MET A 27 -21.12 32.75 -10.49
C MET A 27 -22.00 33.98 -10.29
N THR A 28 -21.43 35.08 -9.79
CA THR A 28 -22.18 36.34 -9.61
C THR A 28 -22.58 36.96 -10.95
N GLN A 29 -21.73 36.87 -11.98
CA GLN A 29 -22.06 37.33 -13.33
C GLN A 29 -23.18 36.48 -13.95
N ARG A 30 -23.17 35.16 -13.82
CA ARG A 30 -24.27 34.29 -14.27
C ARG A 30 -25.56 34.56 -13.50
N GLN A 31 -25.52 34.81 -12.20
CA GLN A 31 -26.71 35.18 -11.44
C GLN A 31 -27.30 36.50 -11.90
N ASN A 32 -26.46 37.53 -12.13
CA ASN A 32 -26.89 38.81 -12.66
C ASN A 32 -27.50 38.70 -14.07
N GLU A 33 -27.01 37.79 -14.88
CA GLU A 33 -27.55 37.53 -16.23
C GLU A 33 -28.91 36.83 -16.18
N ILE A 34 -29.09 35.89 -15.25
CA ILE A 34 -30.40 35.24 -14.96
C ILE A 34 -31.40 36.27 -14.45
N ASP A 35 -30.99 37.14 -13.53
CA ASP A 35 -31.85 38.19 -12.98
C ASP A 35 -32.23 39.22 -14.04
N ARG A 36 -31.33 39.56 -14.97
CA ARG A 36 -31.58 40.46 -16.12
C ARG A 36 -32.55 39.82 -17.11
N ILE A 37 -32.36 38.55 -17.46
CA ILE A 37 -33.27 37.81 -18.35
C ILE A 37 -34.64 37.69 -17.68
N THR A 38 -34.71 37.41 -16.39
CA THR A 38 -35.96 37.32 -15.64
C THR A 38 -36.71 38.65 -15.66
N SER A 39 -36.02 39.79 -15.43
CA SER A 39 -36.62 41.12 -15.45
C SER A 39 -37.10 41.55 -16.84
N GLN A 40 -36.43 41.20 -17.90
CA GLN A 40 -36.85 41.48 -19.28
C GLN A 40 -38.07 40.62 -19.69
N PHE A 41 -38.16 39.40 -19.23
CA PHE A 41 -39.30 38.50 -19.55
C PHE A 41 -40.55 38.75 -18.70
N GLU A 42 -40.41 39.16 -17.44
CA GLU A 42 -41.58 39.53 -16.62
C GLU A 42 -42.39 40.66 -17.21
N MET A 43 -41.79 41.50 -18.03
CA MET A 43 -42.44 42.59 -18.75
C MET A 43 -43.15 42.19 -20.08
N GLN A 44 -42.78 41.05 -20.66
CA GLN A 44 -43.27 40.77 -22.06
C GLN A 44 -44.27 39.66 -22.24
N ASN A 45 -44.49 38.66 -21.34
CA ASN A 45 -45.46 37.61 -21.65
C ASN A 45 -46.00 36.82 -20.46
N ARG A 46 -47.34 36.72 -20.37
CA ARG A 46 -48.13 35.81 -19.48
C ARG A 46 -48.43 34.47 -20.15
N SER A 47 -47.54 33.88 -20.96
CA SER A 47 -47.85 32.61 -21.63
C SER A 47 -47.32 31.40 -20.88
N LEU A 48 -48.04 30.25 -21.02
CA LEU A 48 -47.66 28.95 -20.43
C LEU A 48 -46.26 28.46 -20.91
N GLU A 49 -45.83 28.85 -22.12
CA GLU A 49 -44.51 28.51 -22.67
C GLU A 49 -43.34 29.19 -21.92
N PHE A 50 -43.57 30.41 -21.43
CA PHE A 50 -42.62 31.12 -20.59
C PHE A 50 -42.41 30.42 -19.24
N GLN A 51 -43.50 29.97 -18.60
CA GLN A 51 -43.41 29.25 -17.33
C GLN A 51 -42.66 27.94 -17.49
N ALA A 52 -42.89 27.21 -18.59
CA ALA A 52 -42.17 25.96 -18.88
C ALA A 52 -40.67 26.20 -19.18
N ALA A 53 -40.32 27.26 -19.90
CA ALA A 53 -38.93 27.62 -20.16
C ALA A 53 -38.19 28.03 -18.88
N MET A 54 -38.81 28.82 -18.01
CA MET A 54 -38.26 29.20 -16.71
C MET A 54 -38.10 28.04 -15.76
N GLU A 55 -39.01 27.10 -15.78
CA GLU A 55 -38.92 25.86 -14.98
C GLU A 55 -37.73 24.99 -15.44
N LYS A 56 -37.51 24.89 -16.75
CA LYS A 56 -36.39 24.17 -17.32
C LYS A 56 -35.07 24.82 -16.96
N VAL A 57 -34.92 26.14 -17.01
CA VAL A 57 -33.75 26.88 -16.58
C VAL A 57 -33.50 26.70 -15.07
N ARG A 58 -34.53 26.69 -14.24
CA ARG A 58 -34.43 26.41 -12.81
C ARG A 58 -33.95 24.99 -12.55
N GLN A 59 -34.42 24.00 -13.28
CA GLN A 59 -34.01 22.60 -13.12
C GLN A 59 -32.57 22.38 -13.56
N GLU A 60 -32.14 23.00 -14.68
CA GLU A 60 -30.75 22.94 -15.14
C GLU A 60 -29.80 23.62 -14.14
N HIS A 61 -30.16 24.81 -13.64
CA HIS A 61 -29.37 25.50 -12.62
C HIS A 61 -29.35 24.74 -11.27
N SER A 62 -30.45 24.07 -10.89
CA SER A 62 -30.46 23.21 -9.68
C SER A 62 -29.51 22.02 -9.82
N LYS A 63 -29.46 21.38 -11.01
CA LYS A 63 -28.54 20.29 -11.30
C LYS A 63 -27.07 20.75 -11.29
N GLU A 64 -26.78 21.92 -11.84
CA GLU A 64 -25.43 22.50 -11.80
C GLU A 64 -24.99 22.80 -10.36
N ILE A 65 -25.88 23.33 -9.52
CA ILE A 65 -25.58 23.59 -8.10
C ILE A 65 -25.35 22.28 -7.36
N GLU A 66 -26.13 21.24 -7.64
CA GLU A 66 -26.00 19.94 -6.98
C GLU A 66 -24.70 19.24 -7.39
N ALA A 67 -24.34 19.23 -8.67
CA ALA A 67 -23.08 18.73 -9.18
C ALA A 67 -21.88 19.48 -8.56
N TYR A 68 -21.97 20.80 -8.42
CA TYR A 68 -20.94 21.60 -7.78
C TYR A 68 -20.82 21.34 -6.27
N ARG A 69 -21.95 21.10 -5.59
CA ARG A 69 -21.95 20.72 -4.16
C ARG A 69 -21.24 19.38 -3.97
N GLN A 70 -21.54 18.41 -4.83
CA GLN A 70 -20.90 17.10 -4.83
C GLN A 70 -19.41 17.18 -5.09
N TYR A 71 -18.98 17.97 -6.06
CA TYR A 71 -17.54 18.25 -6.30
C TYR A 71 -16.84 18.87 -5.09
N CYS A 72 -17.47 19.82 -4.41
CA CYS A 72 -16.91 20.43 -3.20
C CYS A 72 -16.80 19.43 -2.03
N GLU A 73 -17.75 18.51 -1.89
CA GLU A 73 -17.69 17.43 -0.91
C GLU A 73 -16.56 16.45 -1.21
N ASP A 74 -16.39 16.06 -2.48
CA ASP A 74 -15.31 15.18 -2.91
C ASP A 74 -13.93 15.81 -2.69
N VAL A 75 -13.75 17.09 -3.01
CA VAL A 75 -12.50 17.83 -2.74
C VAL A 75 -12.22 17.94 -1.23
N ARG A 76 -13.25 18.11 -0.40
CA ARG A 76 -13.08 18.11 1.06
C ARG A 76 -12.69 16.75 1.60
N LEU A 77 -13.30 15.69 1.06
CA LEU A 77 -12.98 14.31 1.41
C LEU A 77 -11.53 14.00 1.01
N GLN A 78 -11.13 14.35 -0.21
CA GLN A 78 -9.77 14.15 -0.69
C GLN A 78 -8.73 14.87 0.19
N LYS A 79 -8.98 16.14 0.55
CA LYS A 79 -8.09 16.89 1.46
C LYS A 79 -8.00 16.27 2.86
N ARG A 80 -9.09 15.68 3.38
CA ARG A 80 -9.06 14.93 4.64
C ARG A 80 -8.19 13.68 4.52
N LEU A 81 -8.39 12.89 3.46
CA LEU A 81 -7.62 11.68 3.18
C LEU A 81 -6.12 12.00 3.02
N ASP A 82 -5.78 13.08 2.31
CA ASP A 82 -4.39 13.50 2.15
C ASP A 82 -3.77 13.96 3.47
N SER A 83 -4.53 14.68 4.30
CA SER A 83 -4.08 15.06 5.65
C SER A 83 -3.90 13.86 6.57
N GLU A 84 -4.79 12.87 6.51
CA GLU A 84 -4.67 11.63 7.28
C GLU A 84 -3.47 10.80 6.79
N ARG A 85 -3.23 10.74 5.48
CA ARG A 85 -2.04 10.11 4.89
C ARG A 85 -0.75 10.77 5.34
N GLU A 86 -0.70 12.10 5.34
CA GLU A 86 0.46 12.83 5.87
C GLU A 86 0.69 12.58 7.37
N GLN A 87 -0.37 12.54 8.16
CA GLN A 87 -0.26 12.25 9.59
C GLN A 87 0.23 10.81 9.84
N LEU A 88 -0.27 9.84 9.07
CA LEU A 88 0.20 8.47 9.09
C LEU A 88 1.68 8.39 8.68
N ALA A 89 2.08 9.03 7.60
CA ALA A 89 3.47 9.06 7.15
C ALA A 89 4.41 9.66 8.20
N ARG A 90 3.99 10.75 8.89
CA ARG A 90 4.76 11.35 10.00
C ARG A 90 4.86 10.42 11.21
N ARG A 91 3.79 9.68 11.54
CA ARG A 91 3.81 8.66 12.61
C ARG A 91 4.79 7.54 12.26
N PHE A 92 4.75 7.01 11.03
CA PHE A 92 5.69 5.98 10.58
C PHE A 92 7.14 6.45 10.63
N GLN A 93 7.45 7.66 10.17
CA GLN A 93 8.80 8.23 10.28
C GLN A 93 9.25 8.39 11.73
N HIS A 94 8.32 8.73 12.62
CA HIS A 94 8.64 8.83 14.04
C HIS A 94 8.90 7.46 14.67
N GLU A 95 8.09 6.45 14.35
CA GLU A 95 8.27 5.07 14.82
C GLU A 95 9.56 4.46 14.27
N GLU A 96 9.90 4.71 13.00
CA GLU A 96 11.15 4.27 12.40
C GLU A 96 12.36 4.86 13.13
N LYS A 97 12.34 6.15 13.47
CA LYS A 97 13.38 6.80 14.28
C LYS A 97 13.47 6.21 15.69
N LEU A 98 12.33 5.95 16.34
CA LEU A 98 12.31 5.32 17.66
C LEU A 98 12.90 3.92 17.61
N GLU A 99 12.59 3.16 16.55
CA GLU A 99 13.15 1.82 16.37
C GLU A 99 14.66 1.88 16.10
N GLN A 100 15.13 2.85 15.34
CA GLN A 100 16.55 3.08 15.16
C GLN A 100 17.25 3.38 16.49
N TYR A 101 16.70 4.24 17.35
CA TYR A 101 17.23 4.52 18.70
C TYR A 101 17.22 3.27 19.58
N ARG A 102 16.18 2.44 19.52
CA ARG A 102 16.14 1.17 20.26
C ARG A 102 17.26 0.23 19.82
N ARG A 103 17.49 0.11 18.51
CA ARG A 103 18.59 -0.72 17.95
C ARG A 103 19.94 -0.22 18.40
N GLU A 104 20.19 1.09 18.34
CA GLU A 104 21.44 1.70 18.80
C GLU A 104 21.66 1.46 20.30
N THR A 105 20.61 1.66 21.11
CA THR A 105 20.66 1.39 22.55
C THR A 105 20.92 -0.08 22.84
N HIS A 106 20.24 -0.99 22.13
CA HIS A 106 20.46 -2.43 22.26
C HIS A 106 21.90 -2.80 21.91
N LEU A 107 22.47 -2.23 20.84
CA LEU A 107 23.85 -2.46 20.43
C LEU A 107 24.85 -1.99 21.50
N ILE A 108 24.62 -0.84 22.13
CA ILE A 108 25.44 -0.32 23.22
C ILE A 108 25.39 -1.26 24.44
N LEU A 109 24.18 -1.70 24.83
CA LEU A 109 23.99 -2.64 25.93
C LEU A 109 24.64 -4.00 25.64
N SER A 110 24.47 -4.52 24.44
CA SER A 110 25.09 -5.77 23.98
C SER A 110 26.62 -5.69 24.03
N ARG A 111 27.22 -4.58 23.62
CA ARG A 111 28.69 -4.35 23.73
C ARG A 111 29.15 -4.33 25.18
N ALA A 112 28.42 -3.67 26.08
CA ALA A 112 28.75 -3.65 27.51
C ALA A 112 28.65 -5.06 28.13
N GLN A 113 27.61 -5.81 27.80
CA GLN A 113 27.41 -7.20 28.22
C GLN A 113 28.52 -8.12 27.70
N LEU A 114 28.95 -7.92 26.44
CA LEU A 114 30.04 -8.68 25.84
C LEU A 114 31.37 -8.48 26.57
N LEU A 115 31.68 -7.25 26.97
CA LEU A 115 32.90 -6.96 27.77
C LEU A 115 32.84 -7.65 29.13
N THR A 116 31.66 -7.68 29.77
CA THR A 116 31.46 -8.40 31.03
C THR A 116 31.60 -9.91 30.83
N ALA A 117 31.00 -10.45 29.75
CA ALA A 117 31.11 -11.87 29.43
C ALA A 117 32.55 -12.32 29.14
N LEU A 118 33.36 -11.48 28.52
CA LEU A 118 34.78 -11.76 28.27
C LEU A 118 35.56 -11.92 29.59
N THR A 119 35.23 -11.15 30.62
CA THR A 119 35.88 -11.30 31.94
C THR A 119 35.42 -12.59 32.65
N LEU A 120 34.15 -12.95 32.52
CA LEU A 120 33.59 -14.20 33.06
C LEU A 120 34.16 -15.46 32.38
N ALA A 121 34.41 -15.38 31.06
CA ALA A 121 34.94 -16.52 30.31
C ALA A 121 36.39 -16.92 30.72
N ASP A 122 37.08 -16.05 31.42
CA ASP A 122 38.41 -16.38 31.99
C ASP A 122 38.33 -17.08 33.34
N ASP A 123 37.15 -17.17 33.94
CA ASP A 123 36.95 -17.87 35.19
C ASP A 123 37.14 -19.38 35.01
N LYS A 124 37.88 -20.00 35.98
CA LYS A 124 38.27 -21.41 35.90
C LYS A 124 37.01 -22.32 35.99
N GLU A 125 36.09 -22.02 36.89
CA GLU A 125 34.86 -22.79 37.10
C GLU A 125 33.95 -22.81 35.87
N ILE A 126 33.86 -21.65 35.23
CA ILE A 126 33.11 -21.49 33.96
C ILE A 126 33.75 -22.28 32.84
N ARG A 127 35.10 -22.21 32.69
CA ARG A 127 35.81 -22.99 31.68
C ARG A 127 35.67 -24.50 31.86
N GLU A 128 35.65 -24.98 33.11
CA GLU A 128 35.47 -26.39 33.41
C GLU A 128 34.04 -26.91 33.25
N SER A 129 33.01 -25.99 33.30
CA SER A 129 31.58 -26.33 33.17
C SER A 129 31.01 -26.02 31.80
N PHE A 130 31.75 -25.32 30.92
CA PHE A 130 31.26 -24.90 29.63
C PHE A 130 31.02 -26.06 28.67
N PRO A 131 29.81 -26.22 28.10
CA PRO A 131 29.42 -27.45 27.41
C PRO A 131 29.98 -27.58 25.98
N LEU A 132 30.62 -26.58 25.43
CA LEU A 132 31.20 -26.64 24.08
C LEU A 132 32.71 -26.90 24.15
N LYS A 133 33.26 -27.61 23.13
CA LYS A 133 34.68 -27.82 22.95
C LYS A 133 35.45 -26.55 22.65
N THR A 134 34.80 -25.68 21.85
CA THR A 134 35.32 -24.32 21.56
C THR A 134 35.24 -23.47 22.83
N PRO A 135 36.35 -22.94 23.34
CA PRO A 135 36.33 -22.11 24.54
C PRO A 135 35.38 -20.90 24.36
N ALA A 136 34.62 -20.57 25.40
CA ALA A 136 33.75 -19.41 25.38
C ALA A 136 34.43 -18.13 24.92
N ARG A 137 35.68 -17.91 25.34
CA ARG A 137 36.49 -16.75 24.95
C ARG A 137 36.64 -16.62 23.45
N VAL A 138 36.90 -17.70 22.73
CA VAL A 138 37.05 -17.71 21.26
C VAL A 138 35.76 -17.28 20.55
N ILE A 139 34.61 -17.73 21.08
CA ILE A 139 33.32 -17.32 20.57
C ILE A 139 33.08 -15.83 20.81
N LEU A 140 33.29 -15.35 22.03
CA LEU A 140 33.10 -13.97 22.44
C LEU A 140 34.00 -12.99 21.70
N ASP A 141 35.30 -13.33 21.52
CA ASP A 141 36.25 -12.51 20.73
C ASP A 141 35.84 -12.40 19.26
N ALA A 142 35.31 -13.48 18.68
CA ALA A 142 34.74 -13.44 17.32
C ALA A 142 33.53 -12.52 17.23
N TYR A 143 32.62 -12.58 18.20
CA TYR A 143 31.43 -11.74 18.22
C TYR A 143 31.75 -10.26 18.50
N LYS A 144 32.80 -9.97 19.29
CA LYS A 144 33.32 -8.64 19.43
C LYS A 144 33.78 -8.08 18.08
N SER A 145 34.55 -8.86 17.30
CA SER A 145 34.95 -8.47 15.96
C SER A 145 33.76 -8.27 15.00
N TYR A 146 32.72 -9.11 15.10
CA TYR A 146 31.51 -8.93 14.28
C TYR A 146 30.76 -7.64 14.64
N GLN A 147 30.62 -7.31 15.93
CA GLN A 147 30.00 -6.04 16.36
C GLN A 147 30.77 -4.78 15.91
N GLU A 148 32.07 -4.90 15.69
CA GLU A 148 32.91 -3.79 15.22
C GLU A 148 32.91 -3.64 13.70
N ASN A 149 32.82 -4.75 12.94
CA ASN A 149 33.10 -4.80 11.52
C ASN A 149 31.93 -5.18 10.63
N MET A 150 30.83 -5.70 11.16
CA MET A 150 29.68 -6.18 10.37
C MET A 150 28.43 -5.34 10.58
N LYS A 151 27.67 -5.16 9.50
CA LYS A 151 26.35 -4.50 9.55
C LYS A 151 25.32 -5.35 10.31
N GLN A 152 25.43 -6.67 10.19
CA GLN A 152 24.54 -7.65 10.83
C GLN A 152 25.38 -8.64 11.64
N ILE A 153 24.96 -8.88 12.87
CA ILE A 153 25.63 -9.84 13.76
C ILE A 153 25.12 -11.25 13.42
N PRO A 154 26.01 -12.23 13.25
CA PRO A 154 25.60 -13.60 12.97
C PRO A 154 24.78 -14.23 14.10
N LEU A 155 23.72 -14.97 13.76
CA LEU A 155 23.06 -15.86 14.71
C LEU A 155 23.94 -17.10 14.95
N LEU A 156 24.31 -17.37 16.19
CA LEU A 156 24.99 -18.61 16.58
C LEU A 156 23.99 -19.76 16.67
N VAL A 157 24.26 -20.81 15.92
CA VAL A 157 23.47 -22.05 15.96
C VAL A 157 24.31 -23.17 16.56
N VAL A 158 23.84 -23.72 17.66
CA VAL A 158 24.45 -24.83 18.38
C VAL A 158 23.48 -26.02 18.39
N ILE A 159 24.01 -27.22 18.14
CA ILE A 159 23.24 -28.45 18.24
C ILE A 159 23.82 -29.30 19.32
N SER A 160 22.97 -29.64 20.30
CA SER A 160 23.27 -30.70 21.27
C SER A 160 23.08 -32.05 20.59
N PRO A 161 24.02 -32.97 20.73
CA PRO A 161 23.84 -34.33 20.25
C PRO A 161 22.52 -34.93 20.73
N PRO A 162 21.85 -35.76 19.92
CA PRO A 162 20.62 -36.40 20.32
C PRO A 162 20.76 -37.17 21.63
N ALA A 163 19.99 -36.78 22.64
CA ALA A 163 20.01 -37.45 23.92
C ALA A 163 19.22 -38.79 23.84
N LEU A 164 19.88 -39.88 24.14
CA LEU A 164 19.34 -41.23 24.03
C LEU A 164 19.04 -41.76 25.40
N GLN A 165 17.77 -41.93 25.73
CA GLN A 165 17.34 -42.71 26.91
C GLN A 165 17.00 -44.16 26.51
N PHE A 166 17.97 -44.83 25.90
CA PHE A 166 17.81 -46.23 25.51
C PHE A 166 18.49 -47.16 26.52
N GLU A 167 18.00 -47.23 27.74
CA GLU A 167 18.44 -48.27 28.69
C GLU A 167 18.21 -49.70 28.15
N LYS A 168 17.30 -49.87 27.18
CA LYS A 168 16.96 -51.17 26.58
C LYS A 168 17.76 -51.51 25.31
N PHE A 169 18.57 -50.58 24.76
CA PHE A 169 19.28 -50.81 23.50
C PHE A 169 20.79 -50.40 23.55
N PRO A 170 21.62 -51.14 24.28
CA PRO A 170 23.05 -50.80 24.46
C PRO A 170 23.86 -50.76 23.14
N HIS A 171 23.37 -51.37 22.08
CA HIS A 171 24.01 -51.34 20.75
C HIS A 171 23.54 -50.18 19.87
N ALA A 172 22.51 -49.45 20.25
CA ALA A 172 22.01 -48.30 19.51
C ALA A 172 23.01 -47.13 19.51
N ALA A 173 23.86 -47.01 20.53
CA ALA A 173 24.83 -45.92 20.65
C ALA A 173 25.74 -45.73 19.40
N GLN A 174 26.14 -46.84 18.76
CA GLN A 174 26.99 -46.75 17.55
C GLN A 174 26.21 -46.25 16.31
N GLY A 175 24.92 -46.65 16.20
CA GLY A 175 24.05 -46.16 15.12
C GLY A 175 23.77 -44.65 15.20
N PHE A 176 23.59 -44.17 16.43
CA PHE A 176 23.27 -42.76 16.65
C PHE A 176 24.44 -41.78 16.48
N ALA A 177 25.68 -42.21 16.65
CA ALA A 177 26.84 -41.43 16.24
C ALA A 177 26.84 -41.13 14.72
N LYS A 178 26.28 -42.06 13.92
CA LYS A 178 26.08 -41.83 12.48
C LYS A 178 24.95 -40.84 12.22
N VAL A 179 23.86 -40.85 12.98
CA VAL A 179 22.78 -39.85 12.92
C VAL A 179 23.30 -38.48 13.23
N GLU A 180 24.10 -38.31 14.30
CA GLU A 180 24.70 -37.05 14.70
C GLU A 180 25.57 -36.46 13.58
N ASN A 181 26.48 -37.26 13.01
CA ASN A 181 27.37 -36.78 11.96
C ASN A 181 26.60 -36.29 10.71
N ARG A 182 25.59 -37.04 10.28
CA ARG A 182 24.75 -36.63 9.14
C ARG A 182 23.93 -35.38 9.43
N LEU A 183 23.36 -35.30 10.63
CA LEU A 183 22.64 -34.13 11.08
C LEU A 183 23.51 -32.89 11.03
N ILE A 184 24.76 -33.00 11.45
CA ILE A 184 25.76 -31.93 11.44
C ILE A 184 26.02 -31.49 9.99
N ASP A 185 26.25 -32.41 9.08
CA ASP A 185 26.52 -32.12 7.67
C ASP A 185 25.35 -31.43 6.97
N GLU A 186 24.13 -31.94 7.16
CA GLU A 186 22.93 -31.35 6.57
C GLU A 186 22.65 -29.92 7.06
N ILE A 187 22.78 -29.69 8.36
CA ILE A 187 22.55 -28.35 8.92
C ILE A 187 23.68 -27.41 8.52
N GLN A 188 24.92 -27.87 8.43
CA GLN A 188 26.02 -27.06 7.96
C GLN A 188 25.81 -26.60 6.50
N GLU A 189 25.35 -27.50 5.65
CA GLU A 189 25.03 -27.21 4.26
C GLU A 189 23.86 -26.21 4.19
N PHE A 190 22.80 -26.45 4.94
CA PHE A 190 21.67 -25.54 5.03
C PHE A 190 22.09 -24.14 5.51
N CYS A 191 22.85 -24.03 6.60
CA CYS A 191 23.31 -22.74 7.11
C CYS A 191 24.20 -21.99 6.11
N LYS A 192 25.05 -22.69 5.39
CA LYS A 192 25.82 -22.09 4.28
C LYS A 192 24.89 -21.56 3.21
N TYR A 193 23.94 -22.38 2.73
CA TYR A 193 23.01 -21.97 1.69
C TYR A 193 22.12 -20.82 2.13
N TYR A 194 21.60 -20.84 3.36
CA TYR A 194 20.79 -19.79 3.95
C TYR A 194 21.55 -18.45 4.03
N SER A 195 22.85 -18.49 4.38
CA SER A 195 23.71 -17.31 4.53
C SER A 195 24.32 -16.80 3.22
N LEU A 196 24.55 -17.68 2.23
CA LEU A 196 25.33 -17.36 1.01
C LEU A 196 24.67 -16.35 0.07
N THR A 197 23.33 -16.25 0.10
CA THR A 197 22.63 -15.42 -0.87
C THR A 197 22.71 -13.94 -0.58
N ASN A 198 22.95 -13.54 0.68
CA ASN A 198 23.16 -12.14 1.06
C ASN A 198 23.89 -12.08 2.41
N GLN A 199 24.93 -11.29 2.54
CA GLN A 199 25.57 -10.96 3.82
C GLN A 199 24.62 -10.33 4.86
N GLU A 200 23.35 -10.20 4.49
CA GLU A 200 22.28 -9.63 5.32
C GLU A 200 21.71 -10.63 6.33
N ARG A 201 21.96 -11.95 6.16
CA ARG A 201 21.43 -13.03 7.04
C ARG A 201 22.53 -13.95 7.55
N PRO A 202 23.57 -13.42 8.21
CA PRO A 202 24.66 -14.27 8.62
C PRO A 202 24.26 -15.25 9.72
N VAL A 203 24.54 -16.53 9.50
CA VAL A 203 24.38 -17.60 10.49
C VAL A 203 25.73 -18.27 10.71
N ARG A 204 26.13 -18.41 11.95
CA ARG A 204 27.33 -19.15 12.35
C ARG A 204 26.91 -20.48 12.98
N TYR A 205 27.15 -21.55 12.27
CA TYR A 205 26.87 -22.88 12.77
C TYR A 205 28.09 -23.45 13.51
N GLN A 206 27.86 -23.94 14.74
CA GLN A 206 28.83 -24.59 15.61
C GLN A 206 28.44 -26.06 15.75
N GLY A 207 28.73 -26.86 14.71
CA GLY A 207 28.44 -28.29 14.69
C GLY A 207 29.53 -29.13 15.37
N ALA A 208 29.18 -30.29 15.91
CA ALA A 208 30.09 -31.24 16.59
C ALA A 208 30.90 -30.65 17.75
N ASP A 209 30.47 -29.50 18.25
CA ASP A 209 31.21 -28.72 19.25
C ASP A 209 30.78 -29.04 20.70
N TRP A 210 29.73 -29.84 20.88
CA TRP A 210 29.25 -30.24 22.20
C TRP A 210 30.22 -31.22 22.86
N GLU A 211 30.55 -30.97 24.13
CA GLU A 211 31.46 -31.82 24.88
C GLU A 211 30.67 -32.98 25.50
N SER A 212 30.97 -34.23 25.14
CA SER A 212 30.21 -35.41 25.52
C SER A 212 30.17 -35.72 27.04
N LYS A 213 31.11 -35.12 27.79
CA LYS A 213 31.17 -35.29 29.27
C LYS A 213 30.09 -34.45 30.01
N TYR A 214 29.50 -33.47 29.35
CA TYR A 214 28.48 -32.63 29.98
C TYR A 214 27.08 -33.14 29.72
N SER A 215 26.23 -32.95 30.74
CA SER A 215 24.82 -33.33 30.65
C SER A 215 24.09 -32.53 29.59
N HIS A 216 23.13 -33.17 28.95
CA HIS A 216 22.19 -32.53 28.06
C HIS A 216 21.06 -31.85 28.85
N GLY A 217 20.34 -30.95 28.20
CA GLY A 217 19.14 -30.34 28.73
C GLY A 217 19.34 -28.98 29.38
N LYS A 218 18.35 -28.58 30.17
CA LYS A 218 18.22 -27.22 30.68
C LYS A 218 19.47 -26.69 31.38
N THR A 219 20.11 -27.49 32.20
CA THR A 219 21.31 -27.08 32.97
C THR A 219 22.47 -26.66 32.09
N ALA A 220 22.75 -27.45 31.04
CA ALA A 220 23.83 -27.10 30.10
C ALA A 220 23.46 -25.81 29.28
N ILE A 221 22.21 -25.68 28.93
CA ILE A 221 21.69 -24.50 28.22
C ILE A 221 21.75 -23.24 29.10
N ASP A 222 21.41 -23.38 30.39
CA ASP A 222 21.52 -22.29 31.36
C ASP A 222 23.00 -21.82 31.52
N THR A 223 23.95 -22.78 31.50
CA THR A 223 25.38 -22.47 31.51
C THR A 223 25.84 -21.73 30.24
N LEU A 224 25.40 -22.20 29.06
CA LEU A 224 25.66 -21.50 27.80
C LEU A 224 25.09 -20.08 27.83
N HIS A 225 23.85 -19.95 28.26
CA HIS A 225 23.19 -18.63 28.37
C HIS A 225 23.94 -17.70 29.31
N HIS A 226 24.36 -18.21 30.49
CA HIS A 226 25.08 -17.38 31.46
C HIS A 226 26.33 -16.74 30.86
N VAL A 227 27.08 -17.50 30.03
CA VAL A 227 28.35 -17.05 29.44
C VAL A 227 28.13 -16.32 28.11
N LEU A 228 27.23 -16.81 27.26
CA LEU A 228 26.97 -16.25 25.91
C LEU A 228 25.78 -15.32 25.87
N LYS A 229 25.39 -14.70 26.99
CA LYS A 229 24.21 -13.82 27.09
C LYS A 229 24.17 -12.72 26.05
N SER A 230 25.32 -12.19 25.65
CA SER A 230 25.48 -11.12 24.66
C SER A 230 25.67 -11.60 23.21
N VAL A 231 25.52 -12.89 22.99
CA VAL A 231 25.66 -13.53 21.67
C VAL A 231 24.30 -14.07 21.27
N PRO A 232 23.70 -13.58 20.19
CA PRO A 232 22.43 -14.12 19.71
C PRO A 232 22.61 -15.60 19.37
N THR A 233 21.93 -16.46 20.09
CA THR A 233 22.18 -17.89 20.05
C THR A 233 20.88 -18.69 20.01
N VAL A 234 20.90 -19.74 19.21
CA VAL A 234 19.90 -20.81 19.20
C VAL A 234 20.55 -22.13 19.48
N VAL A 235 20.00 -22.88 20.43
CA VAL A 235 20.39 -24.25 20.73
C VAL A 235 19.25 -25.19 20.41
N LEU A 236 19.53 -26.22 19.62
CA LEU A 236 18.58 -27.28 19.28
C LEU A 236 19.01 -28.56 20.00
N GLU A 237 18.05 -29.22 20.63
CA GLU A 237 18.26 -30.48 21.32
C GLU A 237 17.18 -31.48 20.94
N SER A 238 17.57 -32.69 20.55
CA SER A 238 16.65 -33.79 20.28
C SER A 238 16.77 -34.87 21.33
N LYS A 239 15.62 -35.36 21.82
CA LYS A 239 15.55 -36.44 22.82
C LYS A 239 14.66 -37.58 22.33
N PHE A 240 15.19 -38.77 22.40
CA PHE A 240 14.43 -40.00 22.21
C PHE A 240 13.98 -40.51 23.57
N ASP A 241 12.66 -40.53 23.80
CA ASP A 241 12.04 -40.97 25.04
C ASP A 241 11.00 -42.02 24.68
N GLY A 242 11.42 -43.30 24.79
CA GLY A 242 10.61 -44.43 24.35
C GLY A 242 10.29 -44.33 22.84
N ASP A 243 9.02 -44.30 22.53
CA ASP A 243 8.51 -44.19 21.13
C ASP A 243 8.40 -42.77 20.63
N LEU A 244 8.80 -41.77 21.41
CA LEU A 244 8.67 -40.35 21.06
C LEU A 244 10.03 -39.72 20.82
N LEU A 245 10.10 -38.96 19.74
CA LEU A 245 11.14 -38.00 19.47
C LEU A 245 10.63 -36.63 19.91
N ARG A 246 11.35 -35.97 20.80
CA ARG A 246 11.04 -34.61 21.26
C ARG A 246 12.17 -33.68 20.85
N VAL A 247 11.83 -32.58 20.19
CA VAL A 247 12.78 -31.53 19.84
C VAL A 247 12.53 -30.29 20.70
N TYR A 248 13.61 -29.84 21.32
CA TYR A 248 13.62 -28.64 22.16
C TYR A 248 14.43 -27.53 21.48
N VAL A 249 13.99 -26.30 21.66
CA VAL A 249 14.70 -25.10 21.22
C VAL A 249 14.93 -24.19 22.41
N ALA A 250 16.16 -23.70 22.53
CA ALA A 250 16.47 -22.60 23.42
C ALA A 250 17.03 -21.46 22.58
N GLY A 251 16.69 -20.21 22.93
CA GLY A 251 17.21 -19.04 22.21
C GLY A 251 17.21 -17.82 23.11
N TRP A 252 18.21 -16.98 22.93
CA TRP A 252 18.34 -15.69 23.62
C TRP A 252 18.87 -14.62 22.68
N ASP A 253 18.69 -13.37 23.08
CA ASP A 253 18.94 -12.16 22.30
C ASP A 253 18.12 -12.07 21.00
N MET A 254 16.96 -12.75 20.98
CA MET A 254 16.07 -12.78 19.82
C MET A 254 14.87 -11.85 19.96
N MET A 255 14.16 -11.87 21.08
CA MET A 255 13.05 -10.99 21.45
C MET A 255 12.80 -10.93 22.95
N GLN A 256 13.41 -11.84 23.74
CA GLN A 256 13.19 -11.97 25.18
C GLN A 256 14.52 -12.02 25.91
N GLU A 257 14.58 -11.41 27.11
CA GLU A 257 15.79 -11.39 27.93
C GLU A 257 16.06 -12.72 28.64
N VAL A 258 15.10 -13.64 28.67
CA VAL A 258 15.21 -14.92 29.37
C VAL A 258 15.38 -16.06 28.37
N PRO A 259 16.32 -16.98 28.59
CA PRO A 259 16.49 -18.14 27.73
C PRO A 259 15.26 -19.01 27.79
N HIS A 260 14.63 -19.15 26.64
CA HIS A 260 13.40 -19.91 26.51
C HIS A 260 13.78 -21.31 26.05
N TYR A 261 13.68 -22.28 26.94
CA TYR A 261 13.89 -23.69 26.62
C TYR A 261 12.54 -24.38 26.54
N GLU A 262 12.05 -24.57 25.33
CA GLU A 262 10.73 -25.13 25.05
C GLU A 262 10.81 -26.37 24.18
N LYS A 263 9.88 -27.26 24.44
CA LYS A 263 9.59 -28.37 23.55
C LYS A 263 8.73 -27.89 22.41
N VAL A 264 9.29 -27.88 21.20
CA VAL A 264 8.62 -27.36 19.99
C VAL A 264 8.02 -28.46 19.14
N LEU A 265 8.50 -29.72 19.27
CA LEU A 265 8.04 -30.80 18.42
C LEU A 265 8.00 -32.11 19.24
N THR A 266 6.96 -32.92 19.04
CA THR A 266 6.86 -34.27 19.58
C THR A 266 6.32 -35.18 18.49
N ILE A 267 7.10 -36.16 18.07
CA ILE A 267 6.77 -37.04 16.96
C ILE A 267 6.98 -38.49 17.41
N PRO A 268 6.07 -39.43 17.15
CA PRO A 268 6.34 -40.84 17.24
C PRO A 268 7.37 -41.23 16.17
N TRP A 269 8.63 -41.46 16.54
CA TRP A 269 9.71 -41.73 15.59
C TRP A 269 9.49 -42.99 14.76
N LYS A 270 8.72 -43.94 15.25
CA LYS A 270 8.30 -45.13 14.51
C LYS A 270 7.47 -44.75 13.26
N GLU A 271 6.63 -43.71 13.33
CA GLU A 271 5.87 -43.23 12.18
C GLU A 271 6.76 -42.74 11.04
N VAL A 272 7.94 -42.22 11.38
CA VAL A 272 8.94 -41.78 10.36
C VAL A 272 9.49 -43.00 9.61
N LEU A 273 9.70 -44.12 10.31
CA LEU A 273 10.28 -45.34 9.76
C LEU A 273 9.25 -46.30 9.15
N TYR A 274 7.98 -46.10 9.46
CA TYR A 274 6.89 -46.93 8.97
C TYR A 274 6.87 -47.09 7.42
N PRO A 275 6.89 -46.01 6.60
CA PRO A 275 6.84 -46.14 5.14
C PRO A 275 8.01 -46.93 4.57
N ILE A 276 9.14 -46.85 5.27
CA ILE A 276 10.40 -47.49 4.88
C ILE A 276 10.37 -48.95 5.24
N ALA A 277 9.96 -49.29 6.47
CA ALA A 277 9.80 -50.68 6.86
C ALA A 277 8.83 -51.41 5.93
N ARG A 278 7.73 -50.77 5.57
CA ARG A 278 6.76 -51.29 4.61
C ARG A 278 7.37 -51.53 3.24
N LYS A 279 8.08 -50.51 2.69
CA LYS A 279 8.77 -50.61 1.40
C LYS A 279 9.77 -51.77 1.38
N TYR A 280 10.58 -51.94 2.43
CA TYR A 280 11.51 -53.04 2.49
C TYR A 280 10.83 -54.39 2.66
N ALA A 281 9.69 -54.49 3.34
CA ALA A 281 8.87 -55.67 3.37
C ALA A 281 8.32 -56.04 1.96
N GLU A 282 7.89 -55.05 1.20
CA GLU A 282 7.47 -55.23 -0.21
C GLU A 282 8.64 -55.70 -1.08
N GLU A 283 9.81 -55.05 -0.99
CA GLU A 283 11.01 -55.46 -1.72
C GLU A 283 11.48 -56.86 -1.32
N TRP A 284 11.40 -57.20 -0.05
CA TRP A 284 11.70 -58.55 0.44
C TRP A 284 10.71 -59.58 -0.05
N ARG A 285 9.42 -59.29 -0.15
CA ARG A 285 8.38 -60.13 -0.75
C ARG A 285 8.74 -60.47 -2.21
N GLU A 286 9.11 -59.48 -3.03
CA GLU A 286 9.52 -59.73 -4.41
C GLU A 286 10.81 -60.54 -4.50
N TYR A 287 11.80 -60.23 -3.66
CA TYR A 287 13.05 -60.98 -3.65
C TYR A 287 12.84 -62.44 -3.18
N ARG A 288 12.02 -62.65 -2.18
CA ARG A 288 11.62 -63.99 -1.67
C ARG A 288 10.96 -64.79 -2.81
N MET A 289 10.05 -64.24 -3.56
CA MET A 289 9.41 -64.89 -4.69
C MET A 289 10.42 -65.36 -5.77
N LYS A 290 11.36 -64.48 -6.14
CA LYS A 290 12.43 -64.81 -7.08
C LYS A 290 13.35 -65.95 -6.59
N LEU A 291 13.59 -66.05 -5.29
CA LEU A 291 14.40 -67.11 -4.71
C LEU A 291 13.64 -68.44 -4.62
N LEU A 292 12.34 -68.43 -4.35
CA LEU A 292 11.47 -69.60 -4.42
C LEU A 292 11.40 -70.19 -5.81
N GLU A 293 11.26 -69.36 -6.84
CA GLU A 293 11.32 -69.77 -8.25
C GLU A 293 12.65 -70.43 -8.62
N LYS A 294 13.74 -70.00 -7.98
CA LYS A 294 15.08 -70.61 -8.11
C LYS A 294 15.29 -71.86 -7.29
N GLY A 295 14.22 -72.40 -6.67
CA GLY A 295 14.27 -73.66 -5.90
C GLY A 295 14.79 -73.56 -4.49
N ARG A 296 14.81 -72.35 -3.87
CA ARG A 296 15.14 -72.20 -2.44
C ARG A 296 13.95 -72.64 -1.59
N SER A 297 14.22 -73.23 -0.40
CA SER A 297 13.15 -73.60 0.49
C SER A 297 12.61 -72.39 1.29
N LEU A 298 11.30 -72.36 1.51
CA LEU A 298 10.64 -71.33 2.29
C LEU A 298 11.16 -71.23 3.70
N GLU A 299 11.46 -72.37 4.35
CA GLU A 299 12.00 -72.40 5.75
C GLU A 299 13.38 -71.74 5.83
N ASP A 300 14.26 -71.97 4.84
CA ASP A 300 15.58 -71.37 4.81
C ASP A 300 15.50 -69.84 4.59
N LEU A 301 14.54 -69.40 3.77
CA LEU A 301 14.29 -67.97 3.54
C LEU A 301 13.70 -67.28 4.77
N LYS A 302 12.73 -67.90 5.46
CA LYS A 302 12.18 -67.35 6.71
C LYS A 302 13.25 -67.20 7.80
N ARG A 303 14.17 -68.17 7.89
CA ARG A 303 15.27 -68.08 8.86
C ARG A 303 16.31 -67.02 8.51
N ARG A 304 16.52 -66.70 7.22
CA ARG A 304 17.48 -65.69 6.75
C ARG A 304 16.92 -64.29 6.66
N GLY A 305 15.60 -64.16 6.56
CA GLY A 305 14.91 -62.87 6.37
C GLY A 305 14.93 -61.97 7.60
N GLY A 306 15.09 -62.57 8.83
CA GLY A 306 15.16 -61.77 10.04
C GLY A 306 13.98 -60.81 10.22
N ASP A 307 14.26 -59.57 10.49
CA ASP A 307 13.26 -58.53 10.71
C ASP A 307 12.46 -58.23 9.44
N ASP A 308 13.05 -58.37 8.23
CA ASP A 308 12.36 -58.18 6.95
C ASP A 308 11.28 -59.25 6.72
N GLU A 309 11.49 -60.50 7.19
CA GLU A 309 10.48 -61.55 7.15
C GLU A 309 9.34 -61.30 8.13
N LEU A 310 9.65 -60.80 9.35
CA LEU A 310 8.63 -60.37 10.31
C LEU A 310 7.80 -59.21 9.76
N ASN A 311 8.46 -58.21 9.19
CA ASN A 311 7.78 -57.07 8.58
C ASN A 311 6.93 -57.47 7.37
N LEU A 312 7.31 -58.52 6.64
CA LEU A 312 6.47 -59.05 5.56
C LEU A 312 5.18 -59.70 6.10
N LEU A 313 5.24 -60.41 7.23
CA LEU A 313 4.03 -60.95 7.86
C LEU A 313 3.09 -59.83 8.33
N ILE A 314 3.65 -58.77 8.88
CA ILE A 314 2.89 -57.59 9.33
C ILE A 314 2.27 -56.88 8.11
N LEU A 315 2.98 -56.80 6.99
CA LEU A 315 2.45 -56.23 5.74
C LEU A 315 1.27 -57.07 5.20
N GLU A 316 1.39 -58.39 5.22
CA GLU A 316 0.33 -59.32 4.80
C GLU A 316 -0.91 -59.17 5.72
N GLU A 317 -0.73 -59.06 7.05
CA GLU A 317 -1.82 -58.76 8.00
C GLU A 317 -2.44 -57.39 7.77
N GLU A 318 -1.63 -56.35 7.51
CA GLU A 318 -2.12 -55.00 7.18
C GLU A 318 -2.97 -54.96 5.91
N GLU A 319 -2.53 -55.69 4.87
CA GLU A 319 -3.26 -55.81 3.62
C GLU A 319 -4.60 -56.54 3.83
N GLU A 320 -4.63 -57.63 4.58
CA GLU A 320 -5.86 -58.35 4.96
C GLU A 320 -6.81 -57.48 5.79
N ASP A 321 -6.32 -56.80 6.82
CA ASP A 321 -7.12 -55.94 7.67
C ASP A 321 -7.73 -54.76 6.87
N ARG A 322 -7.01 -54.24 5.87
CA ARG A 322 -7.50 -53.19 4.99
C ARG A 322 -8.62 -53.69 4.06
N GLU A 323 -8.52 -54.93 3.56
CA GLU A 323 -9.58 -55.56 2.76
C GLU A 323 -10.86 -55.76 3.59
N PHE A 324 -10.75 -56.08 4.87
CA PHE A 324 -11.88 -56.29 5.78
C PHE A 324 -12.35 -55.00 6.50
N GLY A 325 -11.77 -53.84 6.16
CA GLY A 325 -12.13 -52.55 6.79
C GLY A 325 -11.74 -52.47 8.27
N ARG A 326 -10.79 -53.29 8.71
CA ARG A 326 -10.22 -53.27 10.06
C ARG A 326 -9.01 -52.36 10.04
N GLY A 327 -9.08 -51.21 10.74
CA GLY A 327 -7.95 -50.30 10.91
C GLY A 327 -7.17 -50.61 12.17
N GLY A 328 -5.94 -51.11 12.05
CA GLY A 328 -4.96 -51.18 13.11
C GLY A 328 -3.69 -50.45 12.72
N GLN A 329 -2.93 -49.90 13.68
CA GLN A 329 -1.56 -49.47 13.38
C GLN A 329 -0.63 -50.68 13.39
N PRO A 330 -0.02 -51.06 12.26
CA PRO A 330 0.88 -52.21 12.21
C PRO A 330 2.16 -51.90 12.98
N ASP A 331 2.59 -52.84 13.84
CA ASP A 331 3.79 -52.72 14.68
C ASP A 331 5.02 -53.31 13.96
N TYR A 332 5.47 -52.66 12.90
CA TYR A 332 6.67 -53.06 12.16
C TYR A 332 7.90 -53.09 13.07
N GLN A 333 8.79 -54.01 12.81
CA GLN A 333 10.06 -54.16 13.54
C GLN A 333 11.13 -53.28 12.90
N TYR A 334 11.81 -52.47 13.69
CA TYR A 334 12.85 -51.58 13.24
C TYR A 334 14.21 -51.99 13.77
N ASN A 335 15.11 -52.30 12.87
CA ASN A 335 16.48 -52.63 13.26
C ASN A 335 17.35 -51.37 13.19
N VAL A 336 17.50 -50.68 14.31
CA VAL A 336 18.32 -49.44 14.41
C VAL A 336 19.81 -49.69 14.12
N LYS A 337 20.25 -50.92 13.89
CA LYS A 337 21.62 -51.23 13.44
C LYS A 337 21.79 -51.12 11.92
N GLU A 338 20.69 -51.18 11.19
CA GLU A 338 20.74 -51.11 9.73
C GLU A 338 20.86 -49.68 9.25
N ASP A 339 21.84 -49.42 8.40
CA ASP A 339 22.13 -48.09 7.87
C ASP A 339 20.92 -47.43 7.19
N LYS A 340 20.00 -48.22 6.58
CA LYS A 340 18.79 -47.74 5.92
C LYS A 340 17.88 -46.96 6.88
N TYR A 341 17.56 -47.49 8.06
CA TYR A 341 16.69 -46.81 9.03
C TYR A 341 17.36 -45.60 9.67
N ILE A 342 18.70 -45.72 9.92
CA ILE A 342 19.50 -44.61 10.43
C ILE A 342 19.53 -43.47 9.46
N GLN A 343 19.65 -43.75 8.15
CA GLN A 343 19.70 -42.73 7.11
C GLN A 343 18.40 -41.89 7.07
N GLU A 344 17.28 -42.57 7.05
CA GLU A 344 15.97 -41.91 6.98
C GLU A 344 15.63 -41.10 8.22
N LEU A 345 15.96 -41.65 9.40
CA LEU A 345 15.78 -40.95 10.65
C LEU A 345 16.69 -39.69 10.72
N ALA A 346 17.94 -39.80 10.27
CA ALA A 346 18.86 -38.68 10.22
C ALA A 346 18.39 -37.61 9.22
N GLN A 347 17.90 -38.02 8.06
CA GLN A 347 17.35 -37.12 7.06
C GLN A 347 16.12 -36.38 7.60
N PHE A 348 15.19 -37.09 8.19
CA PHE A 348 14.02 -36.49 8.83
C PHE A 348 14.39 -35.47 9.91
N LEU A 349 15.28 -35.85 10.82
CA LEU A 349 15.79 -34.97 11.87
C LEU A 349 16.50 -33.75 11.27
N GLY A 350 17.32 -33.97 10.23
CA GLY A 350 18.00 -32.90 9.49
C GLY A 350 17.03 -31.87 8.94
N ILE A 351 15.97 -32.34 8.30
CA ILE A 351 14.92 -31.46 7.75
C ILE A 351 14.25 -30.66 8.89
N CYS A 352 13.84 -31.34 9.98
CA CYS A 352 13.22 -30.66 11.13
C CYS A 352 14.15 -29.59 11.73
N HIS A 353 15.44 -29.90 11.88
CA HIS A 353 16.41 -28.94 12.42
C HIS A 353 16.68 -27.79 11.44
N CYS A 354 16.78 -28.05 10.14
CA CYS A 354 16.92 -27.02 9.13
C CYS A 354 15.73 -26.04 9.14
N ILE A 355 14.50 -26.57 9.26
CA ILE A 355 13.29 -25.76 9.39
C ILE A 355 13.34 -24.89 10.65
N LEU A 356 13.69 -25.49 11.80
CA LEU A 356 13.77 -24.76 13.07
C LEU A 356 14.89 -23.70 13.04
N VAL A 357 16.08 -24.03 12.51
CA VAL A 357 17.15 -23.04 12.30
C VAL A 357 16.69 -21.90 11.41
N GLY A 358 16.04 -22.22 10.29
CA GLY A 358 15.52 -21.22 9.38
C GLY A 358 14.47 -20.30 10.00
N LEU A 359 13.51 -20.87 10.76
CA LEU A 359 12.50 -20.11 11.52
C LEU A 359 13.14 -19.16 12.52
N MET A 360 14.12 -19.64 13.28
CA MET A 360 14.80 -18.82 14.28
C MET A 360 15.70 -17.76 13.66
N ALA A 361 16.39 -18.08 12.58
CA ALA A 361 17.20 -17.14 11.83
C ALA A 361 16.33 -16.05 11.15
N ASP A 362 15.20 -16.42 10.54
CA ASP A 362 14.25 -15.48 9.98
C ASP A 362 13.69 -14.56 11.07
N ARG A 363 13.29 -15.11 12.21
CA ARG A 363 12.81 -14.35 13.37
C ARG A 363 13.85 -13.35 13.86
N TYR A 364 15.11 -13.78 14.02
CA TYR A 364 16.21 -12.94 14.46
C TYR A 364 16.51 -11.81 13.45
N HIS A 365 16.74 -12.15 12.20
CA HIS A 365 17.12 -11.17 11.18
C HIS A 365 15.97 -10.23 10.79
N PHE A 366 14.73 -10.70 10.83
CA PHE A 366 13.57 -9.84 10.61
C PHE A 366 13.37 -8.84 11.74
N TYR A 367 13.61 -9.28 12.98
CA TYR A 367 13.47 -8.41 14.15
C TYR A 367 14.59 -7.36 14.25
N HIS A 368 15.86 -7.77 14.07
CA HIS A 368 17.01 -6.92 14.28
C HIS A 368 17.53 -6.21 13.03
N GLY A 369 17.35 -6.80 11.86
CA GLY A 369 17.98 -6.33 10.62
C GLY A 369 17.05 -5.81 9.54
N ASP A 370 15.74 -5.87 9.72
CA ASP A 370 14.76 -5.53 8.69
C ASP A 370 14.87 -6.39 7.43
N VAL A 371 15.29 -7.63 7.59
CA VAL A 371 15.51 -8.55 6.48
C VAL A 371 14.31 -9.47 6.33
N ARG A 372 13.76 -9.57 5.13
CA ARG A 372 12.60 -10.45 4.87
C ARG A 372 12.95 -11.91 5.18
N PRO A 373 12.00 -12.71 5.71
CA PRO A 373 12.18 -14.14 5.91
C PRO A 373 12.65 -14.87 4.63
N LYS A 374 13.54 -15.84 4.79
CA LYS A 374 14.11 -16.63 3.68
C LYS A 374 13.65 -18.08 3.67
N LEU A 375 13.38 -18.65 4.85
CA LEU A 375 12.94 -20.03 4.96
C LEU A 375 11.70 -20.34 4.10
N PRO A 376 10.67 -19.47 3.97
CA PRO A 376 9.53 -19.74 3.10
C PRO A 376 9.94 -20.14 1.68
N GLU A 377 10.96 -19.53 1.10
CA GLU A 377 11.45 -19.88 -0.23
C GLU A 377 12.12 -21.26 -0.29
N LEU A 378 12.66 -21.74 0.84
CA LEU A 378 13.37 -23.01 0.95
C LEU A 378 12.44 -24.17 1.33
N LEU A 379 11.27 -23.86 1.91
CA LEU A 379 10.32 -24.86 2.42
C LEU A 379 9.92 -25.93 1.39
N PRO A 380 9.56 -25.59 0.14
CA PRO A 380 9.17 -26.62 -0.83
C PRO A 380 10.22 -27.70 -1.00
N GLY A 381 11.50 -27.32 -1.15
CA GLY A 381 12.60 -28.26 -1.32
C GLY A 381 12.94 -29.07 -0.07
N LEU A 382 12.63 -28.55 1.15
CA LEU A 382 12.80 -29.30 2.40
C LEU A 382 11.65 -30.29 2.57
N LEU A 383 10.42 -29.89 2.32
CA LEU A 383 9.23 -30.70 2.52
C LEU A 383 9.11 -31.84 1.48
N GLU A 384 9.63 -31.64 0.28
CA GLU A 384 9.68 -32.68 -0.76
C GLU A 384 10.50 -33.90 -0.32
N LYS A 385 11.50 -33.70 0.54
CA LYS A 385 12.37 -34.76 1.08
C LYS A 385 11.78 -35.49 2.28
N MET A 386 10.58 -35.12 2.74
CA MET A 386 9.94 -35.74 3.90
C MET A 386 9.42 -37.16 3.60
N PRO A 387 9.51 -38.09 4.55
CA PRO A 387 9.15 -39.48 4.32
C PRO A 387 7.62 -39.73 4.22
N SER A 388 6.79 -38.81 4.68
CA SER A 388 5.33 -38.99 4.65
C SER A 388 4.56 -37.67 4.56
N ASN A 389 3.39 -37.69 3.90
CA ASN A 389 2.52 -36.54 3.77
C ASN A 389 1.88 -36.12 5.10
N SER A 390 1.58 -37.04 6.01
CA SER A 390 1.00 -36.73 7.33
C SER A 390 1.98 -35.93 8.20
N LEU A 391 3.27 -36.28 8.15
CA LEU A 391 4.32 -35.51 8.82
C LEU A 391 4.52 -34.14 8.19
N ASN A 392 4.38 -34.02 6.88
CA ASN A 392 4.40 -32.73 6.18
C ASN A 392 3.29 -31.80 6.67
N GLU A 393 2.05 -32.28 6.73
CA GLU A 393 0.90 -31.51 7.19
C GLU A 393 1.07 -31.01 8.62
N MET A 394 1.56 -31.86 9.51
CA MET A 394 1.84 -31.49 10.90
C MET A 394 2.91 -30.38 10.98
N LEU A 395 4.04 -30.55 10.28
CA LEU A 395 5.11 -29.54 10.28
C LEU A 395 4.66 -28.23 9.64
N VAL A 396 3.91 -28.28 8.54
CA VAL A 396 3.36 -27.08 7.89
C VAL A 396 2.46 -26.31 8.84
N GLY A 397 1.64 -27.01 9.64
CA GLY A 397 0.81 -26.37 10.66
C GLY A 397 1.62 -25.57 11.68
N GLU A 398 2.70 -26.18 12.22
CA GLU A 398 3.60 -25.53 13.18
C GLU A 398 4.38 -24.36 12.54
N ILE A 399 4.87 -24.53 11.32
CA ILE A 399 5.57 -23.47 10.56
C ILE A 399 4.65 -22.27 10.35
N VAL A 400 3.45 -22.51 9.86
CA VAL A 400 2.45 -21.46 9.59
C VAL A 400 2.10 -20.73 10.87
N SER A 401 1.85 -21.47 11.98
CA SER A 401 1.56 -20.88 13.28
C SER A 401 2.72 -19.99 13.78
N SER A 402 3.96 -20.46 13.61
CA SER A 402 5.16 -19.70 13.98
C SER A 402 5.30 -18.40 13.19
N TYR A 403 5.07 -18.42 11.86
CA TYR A 403 5.11 -17.20 11.05
C TYR A 403 3.95 -16.26 11.35
N GLN A 404 2.76 -16.77 11.58
CA GLN A 404 1.61 -15.94 11.98
C GLN A 404 1.90 -15.19 13.29
N SER A 405 2.44 -15.91 14.30
CA SER A 405 2.86 -15.29 15.56
C SER A 405 3.94 -14.23 15.35
N LEU A 406 4.94 -14.51 14.50
CA LEU A 406 6.00 -13.55 14.15
C LEU A 406 5.40 -12.30 13.49
N TYR A 407 4.54 -12.45 12.49
CA TYR A 407 3.95 -11.34 11.76
C TYR A 407 3.03 -10.51 12.66
N GLN A 408 2.22 -11.11 13.51
CA GLN A 408 1.41 -10.41 14.50
C GLN A 408 2.26 -9.59 15.47
N SER A 409 3.38 -10.14 15.96
CA SER A 409 4.30 -9.40 16.84
C SER A 409 4.94 -8.19 16.17
N MET A 410 4.95 -8.14 14.85
CA MET A 410 5.54 -7.09 14.04
C MET A 410 4.53 -6.09 13.45
N GLU A 411 3.21 -6.33 13.64
CA GLU A 411 2.16 -5.42 13.13
C GLU A 411 2.35 -3.96 13.57
N GLY A 412 2.72 -3.73 14.83
CA GLY A 412 2.98 -2.39 15.33
C GLY A 412 4.26 -1.74 14.81
N LYS A 413 5.23 -2.54 14.31
CA LYS A 413 6.53 -2.07 13.87
C LYS A 413 6.63 -1.92 12.35
N ARG A 414 6.00 -2.83 11.59
CA ARG A 414 6.11 -2.93 10.13
C ARG A 414 4.80 -3.30 9.47
N PRO A 415 3.74 -2.54 9.69
CA PRO A 415 2.42 -2.90 9.20
C PRO A 415 2.39 -3.07 7.67
N ASN A 416 3.13 -2.25 6.91
CA ASN A 416 3.12 -2.29 5.44
C ASN A 416 3.79 -3.55 4.87
N ALA A 417 4.70 -4.20 5.60
CA ALA A 417 5.38 -5.42 5.13
C ALA A 417 4.51 -6.68 5.34
N ILE A 418 3.64 -6.69 6.35
CA ILE A 418 2.88 -7.87 6.76
C ILE A 418 2.03 -8.48 5.63
N PRO A 419 1.27 -7.71 4.83
CA PRO A 419 0.51 -8.27 3.72
C PRO A 419 1.39 -9.03 2.72
N PHE A 420 2.56 -8.47 2.39
CA PHE A 420 3.50 -9.09 1.46
C PHE A 420 4.13 -10.37 2.01
N LEU A 421 4.43 -10.41 3.31
CA LEU A 421 5.00 -11.59 3.97
C LEU A 421 4.02 -12.77 3.98
N PHE A 422 2.74 -12.51 4.19
CA PHE A 422 1.72 -13.54 4.05
C PHE A 422 1.61 -14.08 2.61
N LEU A 423 1.79 -13.22 1.59
CA LEU A 423 1.82 -13.68 0.19
C LEU A 423 3.09 -14.49 -0.11
N ASP A 424 4.25 -14.13 0.45
CA ASP A 424 5.48 -14.92 0.31
C ASP A 424 5.29 -16.33 0.90
N LEU A 425 4.69 -16.42 2.07
CA LEU A 425 4.36 -17.70 2.69
C LEU A 425 3.32 -18.48 1.88
N ALA A 426 2.28 -17.82 1.38
CA ALA A 426 1.28 -18.43 0.52
C ALA A 426 1.89 -19.04 -0.75
N LEU A 427 2.79 -18.30 -1.40
CA LEU A 427 3.46 -18.76 -2.61
C LEU A 427 4.32 -20.00 -2.33
N SER A 428 5.04 -20.01 -1.22
CA SER A 428 5.87 -21.15 -0.80
C SER A 428 5.04 -22.39 -0.53
N LEU A 429 3.86 -22.23 0.09
CA LEU A 429 2.95 -23.33 0.38
C LEU A 429 2.10 -23.77 -0.82
N SER A 430 2.07 -23.01 -1.90
CA SER A 430 1.27 -23.32 -3.09
C SER A 430 1.73 -24.56 -3.84
N GLY A 431 2.98 -24.99 -3.62
CA GLY A 431 3.54 -26.23 -4.17
C GLY A 431 3.06 -27.51 -3.46
N LEU A 432 2.43 -27.40 -2.28
CA LEU A 432 1.92 -28.55 -1.55
C LEU A 432 0.66 -29.13 -2.19
N SER A 433 0.40 -30.42 -1.92
CA SER A 433 -0.82 -31.09 -2.38
C SER A 433 -2.09 -30.46 -1.81
N ASP A 434 -2.09 -30.14 -0.53
CA ASP A 434 -3.15 -29.37 0.11
C ASP A 434 -2.88 -27.86 0.02
N LYS A 435 -3.61 -27.21 -0.88
CA LYS A 435 -3.54 -25.75 -1.08
C LYS A 435 -4.33 -24.94 -0.06
N SER A 436 -5.02 -25.58 0.88
CA SER A 436 -5.82 -24.89 1.90
C SER A 436 -4.94 -23.98 2.79
N TRP A 437 -3.72 -24.41 3.09
CA TRP A 437 -2.75 -23.63 3.85
C TRP A 437 -2.35 -22.33 3.12
N ALA A 438 -2.03 -22.44 1.84
CA ALA A 438 -1.71 -21.28 1.00
C ALA A 438 -2.89 -20.33 0.88
N LYS A 439 -4.10 -20.85 0.67
CA LYS A 439 -5.34 -20.07 0.59
C LYS A 439 -5.60 -19.25 1.86
N LYS A 440 -5.42 -19.85 3.03
CA LYS A 440 -5.53 -19.14 4.31
C LYS A 440 -4.52 -17.99 4.44
N GLN A 441 -3.29 -18.16 3.94
CA GLN A 441 -2.30 -17.07 4.00
C GLN A 441 -2.69 -15.91 3.07
N VAL A 442 -3.27 -16.19 1.90
CA VAL A 442 -3.84 -15.15 1.03
C VAL A 442 -4.96 -14.40 1.74
N GLU A 443 -5.85 -15.09 2.45
CA GLU A 443 -6.91 -14.44 3.26
C GLU A 443 -6.33 -13.53 4.35
N PHE A 444 -5.32 -13.99 5.09
CA PHE A 444 -4.63 -13.17 6.10
C PHE A 444 -3.93 -11.95 5.48
N SER A 445 -3.32 -12.13 4.32
CA SER A 445 -2.71 -11.01 3.58
C SER A 445 -3.73 -9.92 3.24
N ILE A 446 -4.87 -10.30 2.66
CA ILE A 446 -5.92 -9.37 2.28
C ILE A 446 -6.50 -8.67 3.52
N LYS A 447 -6.74 -9.42 4.61
CA LYS A 447 -7.21 -8.85 5.88
C LYS A 447 -6.24 -7.82 6.45
N ALA A 448 -4.94 -8.13 6.46
CA ALA A 448 -3.91 -7.22 6.92
C ALA A 448 -3.83 -5.97 6.02
N TRP A 449 -3.95 -6.13 4.72
CA TRP A 449 -3.96 -5.02 3.76
C TRP A 449 -5.18 -4.11 3.95
N LEU A 450 -6.40 -4.69 4.10
CA LEU A 450 -7.64 -3.95 4.34
C LEU A 450 -7.60 -3.19 5.67
N LYS A 451 -7.03 -3.79 6.71
CA LYS A 451 -6.82 -3.15 8.02
C LYS A 451 -5.96 -1.89 7.88
N LEU A 452 -4.89 -1.96 7.08
CA LEU A 452 -3.99 -0.83 6.84
C LEU A 452 -4.63 0.31 6.05
N ARG A 453 -5.43 -0.01 5.03
CA ARG A 453 -5.99 0.98 4.10
C ARG A 453 -7.26 1.63 4.61
N ASN A 454 -8.15 0.87 5.22
CA ASN A 454 -9.54 1.30 5.49
C ASN A 454 -9.88 1.43 6.97
N GLY A 455 -8.98 1.03 7.89
CA GLY A 455 -9.29 0.99 9.32
C GLY A 455 -10.49 0.07 9.64
N VAL A 456 -10.78 -0.91 8.77
CA VAL A 456 -11.90 -1.83 8.97
C VAL A 456 -11.64 -2.67 10.20
N ALA A 457 -12.57 -2.70 11.13
CA ALA A 457 -12.45 -3.45 12.37
C ALA A 457 -12.24 -4.95 12.07
N GLU A 458 -11.27 -5.54 12.74
CA GLU A 458 -10.83 -6.94 12.57
C GLU A 458 -11.98 -7.94 12.75
N GLU A 459 -12.93 -7.66 13.65
CA GLU A 459 -14.11 -8.47 13.90
C GLU A 459 -15.00 -8.65 12.65
N LYS A 460 -15.11 -7.62 11.81
CA LYS A 460 -15.87 -7.69 10.55
C LYS A 460 -15.15 -8.49 9.47
N LEU A 461 -13.82 -8.41 9.43
CA LEU A 461 -13.00 -9.12 8.46
C LEU A 461 -12.82 -10.60 8.81
N GLY A 462 -12.87 -10.94 10.11
CA GLY A 462 -12.64 -12.29 10.60
C GLY A 462 -13.60 -13.35 10.05
N LEU A 463 -14.85 -12.96 9.78
CA LEU A 463 -15.94 -13.84 9.32
C LEU A 463 -16.00 -14.00 7.79
N LEU A 464 -15.20 -13.23 7.04
CA LEU A 464 -15.25 -13.24 5.58
C LEU A 464 -14.37 -14.36 5.00
N ASN A 465 -14.90 -15.08 4.03
CA ASN A 465 -14.15 -16.03 3.20
C ASN A 465 -13.38 -15.27 2.10
N LEU A 466 -12.53 -15.99 1.36
CA LEU A 466 -11.69 -15.39 0.31
C LEU A 466 -12.51 -14.59 -0.73
N GLU A 467 -13.64 -15.11 -1.17
CA GLU A 467 -14.48 -14.48 -2.18
C GLU A 467 -14.99 -13.11 -1.69
N ASN A 468 -15.56 -13.06 -0.50
CA ASN A 468 -16.08 -11.83 0.10
C ASN A 468 -14.94 -10.84 0.43
N LEU A 469 -13.77 -11.33 0.84
CA LEU A 469 -12.59 -10.49 1.06
C LEU A 469 -12.12 -9.83 -0.23
N LEU A 470 -12.12 -10.55 -1.35
CA LEU A 470 -11.72 -10.03 -2.65
C LEU A 470 -12.72 -8.99 -3.20
N GLU A 471 -14.02 -9.15 -2.92
CA GLU A 471 -15.02 -8.12 -3.27
C GLU A 471 -14.80 -6.81 -2.49
N VAL A 472 -14.55 -6.92 -1.17
CA VAL A 472 -14.20 -5.74 -0.35
C VAL A 472 -12.88 -5.12 -0.83
N PHE A 473 -11.90 -5.94 -1.14
CA PHE A 473 -10.61 -5.50 -1.66
C PHE A 473 -10.76 -4.71 -2.96
N LYS A 474 -11.52 -5.21 -3.94
CA LYS A 474 -11.81 -4.51 -5.19
C LYS A 474 -12.38 -3.12 -4.98
N SER A 475 -13.36 -3.00 -4.07
CA SER A 475 -14.00 -1.70 -3.81
C SER A 475 -13.03 -0.64 -3.26
N THR A 476 -11.92 -1.07 -2.65
CA THR A 476 -10.95 -0.21 -1.98
C THR A 476 -9.64 -0.03 -2.74
N LEU A 477 -9.46 -0.78 -3.82
CA LEU A 477 -8.25 -0.82 -4.61
C LEU A 477 -7.98 0.51 -5.33
N THR A 478 -6.72 0.96 -5.30
CA THR A 478 -6.25 2.14 -6.02
C THR A 478 -5.08 1.78 -6.94
N VAL A 479 -4.77 2.64 -7.91
CA VAL A 479 -3.62 2.45 -8.81
C VAL A 479 -2.28 2.44 -8.05
N ALA A 480 -2.21 3.07 -6.88
CA ALA A 480 -1.01 3.05 -6.04
C ALA A 480 -0.69 1.66 -5.43
N ASP A 481 -1.61 0.71 -5.51
CA ASP A 481 -1.47 -0.62 -4.90
C ASP A 481 -0.96 -1.69 -5.89
N ILE A 482 -0.44 -1.27 -7.03
CA ILE A 482 -0.08 -2.16 -8.17
C ILE A 482 0.91 -3.26 -7.75
N GLU A 483 1.94 -2.93 -6.95
CA GLU A 483 2.95 -3.90 -6.48
C GLU A 483 2.31 -5.02 -5.64
N TYR A 484 1.41 -4.65 -4.74
CA TYR A 484 0.68 -5.64 -3.92
C TYR A 484 -0.24 -6.50 -4.78
N VAL A 485 -0.93 -5.89 -5.73
CA VAL A 485 -1.86 -6.59 -6.64
C VAL A 485 -1.14 -7.57 -7.55
N GLU A 486 -0.01 -7.20 -8.12
CA GLU A 486 0.80 -8.12 -8.93
C GLU A 486 1.18 -9.37 -8.14
N LYS A 487 1.64 -9.19 -6.91
CA LYS A 487 2.01 -10.30 -6.03
C LYS A 487 0.80 -11.14 -5.61
N LEU A 488 -0.31 -10.50 -5.24
CA LEU A 488 -1.56 -11.18 -4.90
C LEU A 488 -2.10 -12.02 -6.07
N THR A 489 -2.12 -11.44 -7.27
CA THR A 489 -2.60 -12.15 -8.46
C THR A 489 -1.69 -13.30 -8.85
N GLY A 490 -0.38 -13.19 -8.61
CA GLY A 490 0.57 -14.30 -8.73
C GLY A 490 0.25 -15.44 -7.78
N CYS A 491 -0.02 -15.14 -6.51
CA CYS A 491 -0.42 -16.12 -5.50
C CYS A 491 -1.76 -16.79 -5.84
N LEU A 492 -2.77 -16.01 -6.26
CA LEU A 492 -4.07 -16.53 -6.67
C LEU A 492 -3.94 -17.53 -7.83
N ALA A 493 -3.07 -17.23 -8.80
CA ALA A 493 -2.77 -18.18 -9.89
C ALA A 493 -2.13 -19.47 -9.36
N ALA A 494 -1.15 -19.37 -8.46
CA ALA A 494 -0.44 -20.51 -7.89
C ALA A 494 -1.34 -21.46 -7.08
N ILE A 495 -2.34 -20.90 -6.36
CA ILE A 495 -3.31 -21.71 -5.62
C ILE A 495 -4.48 -22.21 -6.46
N GLY A 496 -4.52 -21.90 -7.77
CA GLY A 496 -5.57 -22.35 -8.70
C GLY A 496 -6.80 -21.45 -8.79
N GLU A 497 -6.78 -20.28 -8.17
CA GLU A 497 -7.87 -19.30 -8.15
C GLU A 497 -7.75 -18.27 -9.30
N SER A 498 -7.50 -18.76 -10.52
CA SER A 498 -7.24 -17.92 -11.71
C SER A 498 -8.41 -16.99 -12.06
N ARG A 499 -9.64 -17.37 -11.74
CA ARG A 499 -10.84 -16.55 -11.95
C ARG A 499 -10.72 -15.19 -11.23
N TYR A 500 -10.31 -15.21 -9.97
CA TYR A 500 -10.14 -13.98 -9.19
C TYR A 500 -8.96 -13.13 -9.65
N ARG A 501 -7.90 -13.78 -10.13
CA ARG A 501 -6.76 -13.10 -10.76
C ARG A 501 -7.22 -12.23 -11.94
N GLU A 502 -7.96 -12.80 -12.88
CA GLU A 502 -8.43 -12.09 -14.06
C GLU A 502 -9.34 -10.91 -13.68
N MET A 503 -10.27 -11.15 -12.76
CA MET A 503 -11.19 -10.14 -12.25
C MET A 503 -10.46 -8.91 -11.65
N ILE A 504 -9.43 -9.14 -10.84
CA ILE A 504 -8.65 -8.06 -10.21
C ILE A 504 -7.83 -7.30 -11.24
N LEU A 505 -7.21 -8.00 -12.20
CA LEU A 505 -6.41 -7.37 -13.25
C LEU A 505 -7.27 -6.52 -14.20
N GLU A 506 -8.49 -6.93 -14.47
CA GLU A 506 -9.44 -6.16 -15.27
C GLU A 506 -9.86 -4.88 -14.54
N ASP A 507 -10.16 -4.96 -13.24
CA ASP A 507 -10.53 -3.81 -12.41
C ASP A 507 -9.40 -2.76 -12.33
N ILE A 508 -8.15 -3.19 -12.16
CA ILE A 508 -7.01 -2.28 -12.17
C ILE A 508 -6.84 -1.59 -13.52
N ARG A 509 -6.92 -2.33 -14.63
CA ARG A 509 -6.82 -1.73 -15.96
C ARG A 509 -7.90 -0.67 -16.18
N HIS A 510 -9.10 -0.92 -15.69
CA HIS A 510 -10.19 0.04 -15.78
C HIS A 510 -9.88 1.31 -14.98
N LYS A 511 -9.41 1.16 -13.72
CA LYS A 511 -9.03 2.28 -12.85
C LYS A 511 -7.84 3.08 -13.40
N GLU A 512 -6.83 2.41 -13.95
CA GLU A 512 -5.70 3.07 -14.63
C GLU A 512 -6.17 3.90 -15.84
N ALA A 513 -7.08 3.34 -16.64
CA ALA A 513 -7.62 4.04 -17.78
C ALA A 513 -8.46 5.26 -17.37
N GLU A 514 -9.20 5.14 -16.28
CA GLU A 514 -9.99 6.24 -15.72
C GLU A 514 -9.10 7.33 -15.14
N GLN A 515 -8.07 6.97 -14.39
CA GLN A 515 -7.09 7.92 -13.86
C GLN A 515 -6.38 8.69 -14.97
N LYS A 516 -5.94 8.01 -16.03
CA LYS A 516 -5.33 8.66 -17.19
C LYS A 516 -6.27 9.64 -17.88
N ARG A 517 -7.57 9.29 -17.98
CA ARG A 517 -8.58 10.22 -18.52
C ARG A 517 -8.74 11.46 -17.64
N GLN A 518 -8.76 11.28 -16.31
CA GLN A 518 -8.86 12.39 -15.36
C GLN A 518 -7.60 13.28 -15.41
N GLU A 519 -6.42 12.71 -15.52
CA GLU A 519 -5.16 13.47 -15.67
C GLU A 519 -5.13 14.29 -16.94
N VAL A 520 -5.54 13.72 -18.08
CA VAL A 520 -5.62 14.43 -19.36
C VAL A 520 -6.63 15.57 -19.30
N GLU A 521 -7.79 15.33 -18.70
CA GLU A 521 -8.82 16.36 -18.54
C GLU A 521 -8.35 17.49 -17.61
N HIS A 522 -7.68 17.14 -16.52
CA HIS A 522 -7.10 18.12 -15.59
C HIS A 522 -6.01 18.98 -16.28
N GLN A 523 -5.13 18.35 -17.08
CA GLN A 523 -4.13 19.09 -17.85
C GLN A 523 -4.78 20.02 -18.87
N ARG A 524 -5.85 19.58 -19.55
CA ARG A 524 -6.60 20.43 -20.47
C ARG A 524 -7.20 21.64 -19.75
N GLN A 525 -7.79 21.44 -18.57
CA GLN A 525 -8.35 22.54 -17.77
C GLN A 525 -7.27 23.53 -17.32
N LEU A 526 -6.10 23.04 -16.90
CA LEU A 526 -4.97 23.90 -16.54
C LEU A 526 -4.45 24.71 -17.74
N GLU A 527 -4.45 24.12 -18.93
CA GLU A 527 -4.00 24.78 -20.15
C GLU A 527 -4.99 25.85 -20.62
N GLU A 528 -6.29 25.56 -20.53
CA GLU A 528 -7.36 26.53 -20.77
C GLU A 528 -7.30 27.72 -19.77
N GLU A 529 -7.02 27.44 -18.50
CA GLU A 529 -6.86 28.46 -17.46
C GLU A 529 -5.63 29.33 -17.71
N ARG A 530 -4.50 28.74 -18.11
CA ARG A 530 -3.30 29.48 -18.52
C ARG A 530 -3.55 30.39 -19.74
N GLN A 531 -4.29 29.90 -20.73
CA GLN A 531 -4.65 30.70 -21.89
C GLN A 531 -5.52 31.91 -21.50
N ARG A 532 -6.54 31.70 -20.65
CA ARG A 532 -7.36 32.80 -20.11
C ARG A 532 -6.55 33.83 -19.34
N GLN A 533 -5.60 33.38 -18.51
CA GLN A 533 -4.71 34.29 -17.77
C GLN A 533 -3.81 35.07 -18.72
N GLN A 534 -3.28 34.46 -19.77
CA GLN A 534 -2.48 35.13 -20.77
C GLN A 534 -3.29 36.19 -21.57
N GLU A 535 -4.52 35.86 -21.97
CA GLU A 535 -5.45 36.78 -22.62
C GLU A 535 -5.79 37.97 -21.71
N GLU A 536 -6.01 37.76 -20.43
CA GLU A 536 -6.29 38.80 -19.46
C GLU A 536 -5.08 39.73 -19.25
N VAL A 537 -3.87 39.16 -19.13
CA VAL A 537 -2.61 39.92 -19.04
C VAL A 537 -2.39 40.76 -20.32
N GLU A 538 -2.67 40.19 -21.49
CA GLU A 538 -2.54 40.92 -22.75
C GLU A 538 -3.60 42.02 -22.86
N ARG A 539 -4.81 41.81 -22.38
CA ARG A 539 -5.87 42.82 -22.30
C ARG A 539 -5.48 43.94 -21.35
N GLN A 540 -4.95 43.66 -20.18
CA GLN A 540 -4.43 44.67 -19.23
C GLN A 540 -3.27 45.48 -19.86
N ARG A 541 -2.34 44.80 -20.54
CA ARG A 541 -1.21 45.44 -21.23
C ARG A 541 -1.68 46.37 -22.37
N LYS A 542 -2.77 46.02 -23.06
CA LYS A 542 -3.40 46.91 -24.04
C LYS A 542 -4.04 48.13 -23.37
N LEU A 543 -4.62 47.99 -22.20
CA LEU A 543 -5.20 49.08 -21.42
C LEU A 543 -4.12 49.99 -20.81
N GLU A 544 -3.02 49.44 -20.33
CA GLU A 544 -1.88 50.22 -19.81
C GLU A 544 -1.17 51.05 -20.91
N ASN A 545 -1.24 50.62 -22.16
CA ASN A 545 -0.70 51.34 -23.30
C ASN A 545 -1.61 52.47 -23.79
N VAL A 546 -2.79 52.67 -23.18
CA VAL A 546 -3.64 53.85 -23.46
C VAL A 546 -3.02 55.06 -22.76
N SER A 547 -2.20 55.78 -23.50
CA SER A 547 -1.63 57.04 -23.03
C SER A 547 -2.57 58.21 -23.33
N VAL A 548 -2.61 59.20 -22.42
CA VAL A 548 -3.27 60.48 -22.68
C VAL A 548 -2.49 61.21 -23.77
N VAL A 549 -3.01 61.16 -24.99
CA VAL A 549 -2.36 61.80 -26.14
C VAL A 549 -2.42 63.30 -26.02
N ARG A 550 -3.48 63.87 -25.44
CA ARG A 550 -3.65 65.31 -25.29
C ARG A 550 -4.72 65.67 -24.26
N THR A 551 -4.45 66.68 -23.45
CA THR A 551 -5.44 67.26 -22.55
C THR A 551 -5.92 68.59 -23.16
N LEU A 552 -7.22 68.72 -23.36
CA LEU A 552 -7.84 69.95 -23.88
C LEU A 552 -8.32 70.82 -22.71
N THR A 553 -7.75 72.00 -22.54
CA THR A 553 -7.90 72.78 -21.28
C THR A 553 -8.84 73.99 -21.40
N LYS A 554 -9.74 74.04 -22.36
CA LYS A 554 -10.60 75.23 -22.61
C LYS A 554 -12.09 74.91 -22.56
N SER A 555 -12.66 74.55 -21.48
CA SER A 555 -14.10 74.73 -21.18
C SER A 555 -14.43 74.42 -19.70
N PRO A 556 -15.29 75.15 -19.02
CA PRO A 556 -15.56 74.98 -17.59
C PRO A 556 -16.56 73.87 -17.25
N SER A 557 -17.20 73.22 -18.20
CA SER A 557 -18.07 72.02 -17.88
C SER A 557 -18.11 71.09 -19.10
N TRP A 558 -17.47 69.90 -18.94
CA TRP A 558 -17.42 68.88 -19.98
C TRP A 558 -18.20 67.62 -19.54
N ASP A 559 -19.45 67.83 -19.22
CA ASP A 559 -20.27 66.65 -18.77
C ASP A 559 -20.80 65.84 -19.95
N LEU A 560 -20.51 66.30 -21.20
CA LEU A 560 -21.07 65.70 -22.39
C LEU A 560 -20.05 65.65 -23.54
N LEU A 561 -19.81 64.43 -24.01
CA LEU A 561 -18.86 64.14 -25.06
C LEU A 561 -19.36 63.06 -26.04
N ALA A 562 -19.29 63.32 -27.35
CA ALA A 562 -19.51 62.31 -28.39
C ALA A 562 -18.42 62.39 -29.45
N ILE A 563 -18.04 61.25 -30.03
CA ILE A 563 -17.04 61.13 -31.06
C ILE A 563 -17.76 60.74 -32.38
N SER A 564 -17.39 61.40 -33.49
CA SER A 564 -17.93 61.08 -34.82
C SER A 564 -17.56 59.62 -35.22
N PRO A 565 -18.39 58.92 -36.00
CA PRO A 565 -18.11 57.56 -36.46
C PRO A 565 -16.82 57.45 -37.28
N ASP A 566 -16.45 58.53 -38.04
CA ASP A 566 -15.19 58.62 -38.80
C ASP A 566 -13.96 58.90 -37.95
N ARG A 567 -14.14 59.12 -36.62
CA ARG A 567 -13.09 59.48 -35.67
C ARG A 567 -12.27 60.72 -36.01
N GLN A 568 -12.82 61.62 -36.77
CA GLN A 568 -12.16 62.86 -37.13
C GLN A 568 -12.53 64.03 -36.20
N THR A 569 -13.76 64.00 -35.67
CA THR A 569 -14.29 65.08 -34.85
C THR A 569 -14.88 64.57 -33.54
N PHE A 570 -14.91 65.41 -32.52
CA PHE A 570 -15.65 65.15 -31.29
C PHE A 570 -16.51 66.40 -30.96
N PHE A 571 -17.53 66.11 -30.16
CA PHE A 571 -18.55 67.11 -29.84
C PHE A 571 -18.61 67.24 -28.31
N SER A 572 -18.70 68.46 -27.84
CA SER A 572 -18.90 68.75 -26.42
C SER A 572 -20.07 69.71 -26.24
N GLY A 573 -20.87 69.45 -25.22
CA GLY A 573 -21.82 70.42 -24.72
C GLY A 573 -21.08 71.51 -23.92
N CYS A 574 -21.42 72.80 -24.19
CA CYS A 574 -20.91 73.94 -23.43
C CYS A 574 -22.06 74.88 -23.19
N ASP A 575 -22.58 74.93 -21.95
CA ASP A 575 -23.75 75.66 -21.56
C ASP A 575 -24.95 75.40 -22.50
N ASN A 576 -25.44 76.38 -23.25
CA ASN A 576 -26.54 76.19 -24.17
C ASN A 576 -26.08 75.98 -25.62
N THR A 577 -24.80 75.69 -25.85
CA THR A 577 -24.19 75.48 -27.18
C THR A 577 -23.53 74.09 -27.27
N ILE A 578 -23.33 73.68 -28.55
CA ILE A 578 -22.56 72.47 -28.83
C ILE A 578 -21.33 72.84 -29.61
N LYS A 579 -20.17 72.51 -29.17
CA LYS A 579 -18.91 72.73 -29.85
C LYS A 579 -18.43 71.54 -30.61
N ILE A 580 -18.04 71.72 -31.85
CA ILE A 580 -17.45 70.75 -32.73
C ILE A 580 -15.94 70.94 -32.75
N TRP A 581 -15.19 69.92 -32.48
CA TRP A 581 -13.74 70.01 -32.40
C TRP A 581 -13.09 68.99 -33.34
N GLN A 582 -11.97 69.37 -33.93
CA GLN A 582 -11.13 68.44 -34.67
C GLN A 582 -10.34 67.56 -33.68
N LEU A 583 -10.51 66.24 -33.76
CA LEU A 583 -9.87 65.32 -32.82
C LEU A 583 -8.34 65.38 -32.91
N SER A 584 -7.77 65.45 -34.07
CA SER A 584 -6.32 65.47 -34.31
C SER A 584 -5.62 66.73 -33.82
N THR A 585 -6.25 67.94 -33.95
CA THR A 585 -5.65 69.24 -33.60
C THR A 585 -6.18 69.82 -32.29
N GLY A 586 -7.37 69.42 -31.85
CA GLY A 586 -8.08 70.08 -30.75
C GLY A 586 -8.56 71.43 -31.01
N GLN A 587 -8.64 71.86 -32.31
CA GLN A 587 -9.20 73.13 -32.69
C GLN A 587 -10.72 73.06 -32.73
N GLU A 588 -11.36 74.14 -32.31
CA GLU A 588 -12.79 74.31 -32.45
C GLU A 588 -13.08 74.60 -33.93
N LEU A 589 -13.87 73.72 -34.52
CA LEU A 589 -14.29 73.84 -35.91
C LEU A 589 -15.55 74.65 -36.03
N ARG A 590 -16.48 74.55 -35.11
CA ARG A 590 -17.77 75.20 -35.14
C ARG A 590 -18.47 75.18 -33.79
N THR A 591 -19.31 76.14 -33.52
CA THR A 591 -20.25 76.16 -32.43
C THR A 591 -21.67 76.18 -32.97
N LEU A 592 -22.53 75.25 -32.50
CA LEU A 592 -23.97 75.23 -32.80
C LEU A 592 -24.70 75.97 -31.70
N THR A 593 -25.50 76.98 -32.09
CA THR A 593 -26.29 77.80 -31.17
C THR A 593 -27.77 77.67 -31.50
N GLY A 594 -28.64 77.56 -30.48
CA GLY A 594 -30.06 77.43 -30.70
C GLY A 594 -30.86 76.89 -29.53
N HIS A 595 -30.20 76.21 -28.59
CA HIS A 595 -30.85 75.89 -27.33
C HIS A 595 -30.92 77.08 -26.38
N SER A 596 -32.03 77.20 -25.66
CA SER A 596 -32.21 78.29 -24.73
C SER A 596 -31.74 78.04 -23.33
N SER A 597 -31.34 76.77 -23.05
CA SER A 597 -30.77 76.32 -21.79
C SER A 597 -29.73 75.22 -22.03
N TRP A 598 -29.12 74.69 -20.99
CA TRP A 598 -28.00 73.75 -21.04
C TRP A 598 -28.29 72.53 -21.93
N VAL A 599 -27.31 72.15 -22.75
CA VAL A 599 -27.32 70.89 -23.50
C VAL A 599 -26.86 69.77 -22.60
N ALA A 600 -27.77 68.82 -22.39
CA ALA A 600 -27.55 67.74 -21.44
C ALA A 600 -27.27 66.37 -22.10
N SER A 601 -27.50 66.24 -23.42
CA SER A 601 -27.20 64.99 -24.15
C SER A 601 -26.90 65.35 -25.66
N VAL A 602 -25.93 64.62 -26.22
CA VAL A 602 -25.65 64.63 -27.67
C VAL A 602 -25.40 63.28 -28.23
N ALA A 603 -25.86 62.95 -29.38
CA ALA A 603 -25.54 61.76 -30.13
C ALA A 603 -25.38 62.05 -31.61
N ILE A 604 -24.60 61.29 -32.33
CA ILE A 604 -24.34 61.40 -33.75
C ILE A 604 -24.97 60.22 -34.46
N SER A 605 -25.62 60.47 -35.57
CA SER A 605 -26.17 59.42 -36.41
C SER A 605 -25.06 58.46 -36.88
N PRO A 606 -25.35 57.19 -37.11
CA PRO A 606 -24.36 56.23 -37.58
C PRO A 606 -23.69 56.57 -38.91
N ASP A 607 -24.38 57.33 -39.75
CA ASP A 607 -23.86 57.85 -41.05
C ASP A 607 -22.93 59.04 -40.86
N GLY A 608 -22.84 59.63 -39.68
CA GLY A 608 -22.00 60.81 -39.39
C GLY A 608 -22.51 62.12 -39.91
N HIS A 609 -23.73 62.21 -40.47
CA HIS A 609 -24.24 63.44 -41.10
C HIS A 609 -25.10 64.28 -40.17
N THR A 610 -25.70 63.70 -39.17
CA THR A 610 -26.65 64.34 -38.28
C THR A 610 -26.21 64.27 -36.83
N LEU A 611 -26.36 65.37 -36.11
CA LEU A 611 -26.20 65.44 -34.68
C LEU A 611 -27.57 65.65 -34.04
N VAL A 612 -27.85 64.97 -32.96
CA VAL A 612 -29.03 65.18 -32.12
C VAL A 612 -28.57 65.67 -30.76
N SER A 613 -29.26 66.67 -30.24
CA SER A 613 -28.98 67.24 -28.89
C SER A 613 -30.25 67.35 -28.06
N GLY A 614 -30.16 67.03 -26.83
CA GLY A 614 -31.22 67.21 -25.82
C GLY A 614 -30.79 68.24 -24.80
N SER A 615 -31.72 69.03 -24.34
CA SER A 615 -31.45 70.17 -23.47
C SER A 615 -32.41 70.26 -22.29
N VAL A 616 -31.97 71.02 -21.30
CA VAL A 616 -32.74 71.48 -20.13
C VAL A 616 -33.88 72.40 -20.54
N ASP A 617 -33.90 72.87 -21.79
CA ASP A 617 -35.03 73.66 -22.36
C ASP A 617 -36.22 72.76 -22.77
N ASN A 618 -36.22 71.49 -22.48
CA ASN A 618 -37.22 70.48 -22.75
C ASN A 618 -37.40 70.19 -24.26
N THR A 619 -36.41 70.53 -25.10
CA THR A 619 -36.43 70.24 -26.51
C THR A 619 -35.28 69.38 -26.96
N ILE A 620 -35.50 68.62 -28.05
CA ILE A 620 -34.48 67.89 -28.76
C ILE A 620 -34.30 68.60 -30.10
N LYS A 621 -33.05 68.98 -30.47
CA LYS A 621 -32.73 69.54 -31.72
C LYS A 621 -31.90 68.59 -32.58
N ILE A 622 -32.20 68.61 -33.89
CA ILE A 622 -31.51 67.85 -34.92
C ILE A 622 -30.76 68.84 -35.82
N TRP A 623 -29.46 68.58 -36.00
CA TRP A 623 -28.55 69.49 -36.70
C TRP A 623 -27.92 68.76 -37.89
N GLU A 624 -27.77 69.42 -38.99
CA GLU A 624 -26.93 68.99 -40.11
C GLU A 624 -25.47 69.32 -39.82
N LEU A 625 -24.62 68.33 -39.72
CA LEU A 625 -23.24 68.57 -39.34
C LEU A 625 -22.41 69.29 -40.39
N SER A 626 -22.68 69.05 -41.64
CA SER A 626 -21.98 69.70 -42.76
C SER A 626 -22.15 71.23 -42.80
N THR A 627 -23.36 71.73 -42.51
CA THR A 627 -23.69 73.14 -42.51
C THR A 627 -23.74 73.79 -41.14
N GLY A 628 -24.00 72.99 -40.10
CA GLY A 628 -24.27 73.48 -38.73
C GLY A 628 -25.68 74.03 -38.56
N ARG A 629 -26.57 73.83 -39.52
CA ARG A 629 -27.94 74.31 -39.47
C ARG A 629 -28.83 73.41 -38.66
N GLU A 630 -29.72 73.97 -37.89
CA GLU A 630 -30.81 73.25 -37.24
C GLU A 630 -31.78 72.74 -38.29
N LEU A 631 -32.00 71.43 -38.35
CA LEU A 631 -32.95 70.80 -39.25
C LEU A 631 -34.35 70.76 -38.65
N ARG A 632 -34.39 70.43 -37.31
CA ARG A 632 -35.67 70.25 -36.66
C ARG A 632 -35.54 70.41 -35.12
N THR A 633 -36.60 70.99 -34.53
CA THR A 633 -36.78 70.97 -33.09
C THR A 633 -37.98 70.04 -32.72
N LEU A 634 -37.77 69.14 -31.86
CA LEU A 634 -38.84 68.29 -31.29
C LEU A 634 -39.23 68.89 -29.95
N THR A 635 -40.48 69.16 -29.76
CA THR A 635 -41.13 69.73 -28.58
C THR A 635 -42.17 68.75 -28.07
N GLY A 636 -42.48 68.78 -26.77
CA GLY A 636 -43.53 67.92 -26.21
C GLY A 636 -43.13 67.29 -24.88
N HIS A 637 -41.88 67.34 -24.55
CA HIS A 637 -41.43 66.90 -23.19
C HIS A 637 -41.75 68.03 -22.20
N SER A 638 -42.20 67.59 -21.01
CA SER A 638 -42.55 68.48 -19.91
C SER A 638 -41.36 68.70 -18.94
N SER A 639 -40.25 68.03 -19.15
CA SER A 639 -39.04 68.13 -18.33
C SER A 639 -37.78 68.00 -19.17
N TRP A 640 -36.63 68.17 -18.56
CA TRP A 640 -35.32 68.20 -19.20
C TRP A 640 -35.06 66.85 -19.95
N ILE A 641 -34.34 66.97 -21.07
CA ILE A 641 -33.89 65.84 -21.85
C ILE A 641 -32.47 65.47 -21.36
N THR A 642 -32.39 64.48 -20.50
CA THR A 642 -31.14 64.09 -19.86
C THR A 642 -30.35 63.04 -20.65
N SER A 643 -31.05 62.24 -21.47
CA SER A 643 -30.43 61.18 -22.27
C SER A 643 -31.35 60.79 -23.43
N PHE A 644 -30.76 60.34 -24.51
CA PHE A 644 -31.44 59.70 -25.64
C PHE A 644 -30.44 58.84 -26.41
N ALA A 645 -30.94 57.95 -27.25
CA ALA A 645 -30.13 57.12 -28.13
C ALA A 645 -30.69 57.14 -29.57
N ILE A 646 -29.83 57.02 -30.54
CA ILE A 646 -30.16 56.87 -31.96
C ILE A 646 -30.06 55.38 -32.29
N SER A 647 -31.06 54.78 -32.94
CA SER A 647 -31.01 53.41 -33.39
C SER A 647 -29.85 53.18 -34.37
N PRO A 648 -29.31 51.96 -34.49
CA PRO A 648 -28.17 51.65 -35.36
C PRO A 648 -28.45 51.92 -36.86
N ASP A 649 -29.71 51.93 -37.27
CA ASP A 649 -30.13 52.30 -38.64
C ASP A 649 -30.33 53.80 -38.82
N GLY A 650 -30.16 54.59 -37.78
CA GLY A 650 -30.32 56.05 -37.82
C GLY A 650 -31.76 56.54 -37.95
N GLN A 651 -32.77 55.66 -37.93
CA GLN A 651 -34.13 56.01 -38.25
C GLN A 651 -35.02 56.35 -37.04
N THR A 652 -34.57 55.92 -35.87
CA THR A 652 -35.36 56.05 -34.62
C THR A 652 -34.57 56.75 -33.53
N LEU A 653 -35.23 57.65 -32.83
CA LEU A 653 -34.71 58.32 -31.64
C LEU A 653 -35.55 57.89 -30.43
N VAL A 654 -34.87 57.37 -29.38
CA VAL A 654 -35.49 56.88 -28.14
C VAL A 654 -34.98 57.67 -26.96
#